data_4dde969c5242c77a42075aa86c7e6e1d
#
_entry.id   4dde969c5242c77a42075aa86c7e6e1d
#
_cell.length_a   1.000
_cell.length_b   1.000
_cell.length_c   1.000
_cell.angle_alpha   90.00
_cell.angle_beta   90.00
_cell.angle_gamma   90.00
#
_symmetry.space_group_name_H-M   'P 1'
#
loop_
_entity.id
_entity.type
_entity.pdbx_description
1 polymer ?
#
loop_
_entity_poly.entity_id
_entity_poly.type
_entity_poly.pdbx_seq_one_letter_code
_entity_poly.pdbx_strand_id
1 'polypeptide(L)'
;MSIPFKLCALNDMNDLRFALRQLRKSPGFTLIAVIALALSIGANTAIFSAVNTLLLRPLPVEDLDRLVFSIAMREGFDPFGSSLLEFAADKQRNHSFSIMGAAMQRSFNLTGRGEPERARGASIMADYLSTLGVKPILGRGFTNTEDRPGGAAVALISYGRWQKHFGGDPSIIGETLNLEGRSHTIIGVMPPGFDLPAAAEIWVPLQINIDSLPLADRAAPMYEVVAKLRPGISIEKADAESKSIARQLEHEYPQLRRGWTVKLIWLRQQLLGDLAGKVSKALFALMAGVVFLLLICCANVANLQLARGITRAREFALRRALGASRWRLVRQLLTESMLLAVLGGMGGLLLAHWIVPVLAAMNPIQGISLATFFHNFKIDGRVLSFALLVTLATGVIFGLIPALKSAGERDVMPRLKQGDQRIGAGAPGRRWLNVLIIAEIAVAMTLLVAGGLMLQSFNRLQHVDLGFRPDHLLTTKMVLPVSKYSEHRQRVAFADQVLERVRNLPGIISAGTTTNIPLEREIAYDSVFDVEGRPRTNPNDVPITSHRLVSPDYLKTVGVTLVKGRLIDDGDRADRLPVVVISEELARQAWPGEDPLGKRIKRVRGDQNFPWMTVIGVIKDVKEDLFNYRINRPVWYVPYAQLENNFPLNLVVRTSGEPASATAAVREAVHAVDPDQPISNVMTMNENLSGVLVTERFGAILMSLLAASGLLLAALGLYGVMAYSVSQRTAEIGLRVALGAQRTHVLQLILGQGLKLTLLGVAIGLTAVWCLTRLLANLLFGVSATDPATIVSISLLFMGVALLACLLPARRALAVDPIQALRTE
;
A
#
# COMPACT_ATOMS: atom_id res chain seq x y z
N MET A 1 -0.85 -35.03 48.72
CA MET A 1 -1.42 -34.52 47.45
C MET A 1 -0.36 -34.05 46.43
N SER A 2 0.88 -34.55 46.48
CA SER A 2 2.03 -34.11 45.65
C SER A 2 2.62 -35.16 44.69
N ILE A 3 2.10 -36.40 44.70
CA ILE A 3 2.62 -37.51 43.86
C ILE A 3 2.13 -37.47 42.38
N PRO A 4 0.89 -37.10 42.03
CA PRO A 4 0.45 -37.11 40.63
C PRO A 4 1.16 -36.07 39.75
N PHE A 5 1.60 -34.95 40.30
CA PHE A 5 2.30 -33.88 39.51
C PHE A 5 3.71 -34.27 39.06
N LYS A 6 4.47 -35.03 39.93
CA LYS A 6 5.82 -35.52 39.58
C LYS A 6 5.80 -36.64 38.53
N LEU A 7 4.80 -37.51 38.56
CA LEU A 7 4.63 -38.59 37.56
C LEU A 7 4.22 -38.08 36.20
N CYS A 8 3.39 -37.01 36.13
CA CYS A 8 3.07 -36.33 34.88
C CYS A 8 4.31 -35.66 34.24
N ALA A 9 5.08 -34.90 35.02
CA ALA A 9 6.29 -34.20 34.53
C ALA A 9 7.40 -35.17 34.07
N LEU A 10 7.58 -36.32 34.71
CA LEU A 10 8.52 -37.35 34.28
C LEU A 10 8.10 -38.04 32.99
N ASN A 11 6.81 -38.26 32.76
CA ASN A 11 6.28 -38.81 31.50
C ASN A 11 6.43 -37.81 30.35
N ASP A 12 6.23 -36.52 30.61
CA ASP A 12 6.35 -35.44 29.59
C ASP A 12 7.81 -35.25 29.15
N MET A 13 8.78 -35.33 30.06
CA MET A 13 10.22 -35.31 29.72
C MET A 13 10.66 -36.51 28.87
N ASN A 14 10.06 -37.67 29.06
CA ASN A 14 10.36 -38.86 28.28
C ASN A 14 9.79 -38.73 26.84
N ASP A 15 8.58 -38.17 26.67
CA ASP A 15 7.97 -37.96 25.37
C ASP A 15 8.78 -36.92 24.57
N LEU A 16 9.28 -35.86 25.22
CA LEU A 16 10.14 -34.85 24.56
C LEU A 16 11.50 -35.42 24.11
N ARG A 17 12.16 -36.20 24.97
CA ARG A 17 13.42 -36.86 24.62
C ARG A 17 13.23 -37.84 23.46
N PHE A 18 12.13 -38.56 23.47
CA PHE A 18 11.77 -39.47 22.38
C PHE A 18 11.55 -38.71 21.06
N ALA A 19 10.78 -37.63 21.07
CA ALA A 19 10.52 -36.78 19.94
C ALA A 19 11.86 -36.25 19.33
N LEU A 20 12.76 -35.72 20.18
CA LEU A 20 14.07 -35.24 19.73
C LEU A 20 14.93 -36.34 19.10
N ARG A 21 14.97 -37.54 19.67
CA ARG A 21 15.68 -38.68 19.08
C ARG A 21 15.10 -39.09 17.73
N GLN A 22 13.79 -39.05 17.59
CA GLN A 22 13.08 -39.40 16.36
C GLN A 22 13.34 -38.38 15.24
N LEU A 23 13.37 -37.08 15.55
CA LEU A 23 13.71 -36.04 14.59
C LEU A 23 15.17 -36.14 14.14
N ARG A 24 16.09 -36.47 15.02
CA ARG A 24 17.51 -36.72 14.68
C ARG A 24 17.73 -37.93 13.77
N LYS A 25 16.90 -38.99 13.90
CA LYS A 25 17.00 -40.21 13.05
C LYS A 25 16.58 -39.95 11.60
N SER A 26 15.93 -38.80 11.30
CA SER A 26 15.45 -38.45 9.98
C SER A 26 15.71 -36.98 9.64
N PRO A 27 16.99 -36.61 9.44
CA PRO A 27 17.38 -35.22 9.32
C PRO A 27 16.78 -34.56 8.08
N GLY A 28 16.67 -35.24 6.95
CA GLY A 28 16.10 -34.67 5.71
C GLY A 28 14.63 -34.28 5.85
N PHE A 29 13.80 -35.14 6.47
CA PHE A 29 12.41 -34.77 6.76
C PHE A 29 12.32 -33.57 7.71
N THR A 30 13.06 -33.62 8.83
CA THR A 30 13.04 -32.59 9.84
C THR A 30 13.42 -31.24 9.25
N LEU A 31 14.48 -31.21 8.41
CA LEU A 31 14.93 -30.00 7.75
C LEU A 31 13.87 -29.43 6.79
N ILE A 32 13.29 -30.27 5.94
CA ILE A 32 12.24 -29.84 4.98
C ILE A 32 11.03 -29.32 5.74
N ALA A 33 10.56 -30.01 6.77
CA ALA A 33 9.41 -29.59 7.55
C ALA A 33 9.67 -28.27 8.30
N VAL A 34 10.84 -28.12 8.92
CA VAL A 34 11.22 -26.90 9.65
C VAL A 34 11.38 -25.72 8.69
N ILE A 35 12.01 -25.89 7.53
CA ILE A 35 12.14 -24.82 6.52
C ILE A 35 10.76 -24.39 6.01
N ALA A 36 9.89 -25.34 5.66
CA ALA A 36 8.55 -25.04 5.17
C ALA A 36 7.73 -24.28 6.22
N LEU A 37 7.76 -24.73 7.47
CA LEU A 37 7.11 -24.07 8.60
C LEU A 37 7.71 -22.70 8.88
N ALA A 38 9.04 -22.57 8.87
CA ALA A 38 9.73 -21.29 9.08
C ALA A 38 9.36 -20.25 8.02
N LEU A 39 9.33 -20.64 6.73
CA LEU A 39 8.90 -19.77 5.65
C LEU A 39 7.45 -19.33 5.83
N SER A 40 6.55 -20.27 6.12
CA SER A 40 5.11 -19.95 6.24
C SER A 40 4.79 -19.14 7.49
N ILE A 41 5.34 -19.50 8.67
CA ILE A 41 5.13 -18.75 9.91
C ILE A 41 5.83 -17.38 9.83
N GLY A 42 7.03 -17.32 9.24
CA GLY A 42 7.78 -16.09 9.04
C GLY A 42 7.05 -15.09 8.15
N ALA A 43 6.52 -15.56 7.01
CA ALA A 43 5.71 -14.73 6.12
C ALA A 43 4.43 -14.22 6.81
N ASN A 44 3.70 -15.10 7.54
CA ASN A 44 2.53 -14.69 8.33
C ASN A 44 2.89 -13.63 9.38
N THR A 45 4.00 -13.82 10.11
CA THR A 45 4.45 -12.89 11.14
C THR A 45 4.85 -11.54 10.55
N ALA A 46 5.55 -11.54 9.41
CA ALA A 46 5.98 -10.31 8.73
C ALA A 46 4.79 -9.51 8.20
N ILE A 47 3.84 -10.16 7.52
CA ILE A 47 2.62 -9.49 7.01
C ILE A 47 1.74 -9.03 8.19
N PHE A 48 1.61 -9.84 9.27
CA PHE A 48 0.88 -9.40 10.46
C PHE A 48 1.56 -8.21 11.14
N SER A 49 2.88 -8.11 11.14
CA SER A 49 3.60 -6.92 11.64
C SER A 49 3.21 -5.66 10.86
N ALA A 50 3.05 -5.76 9.54
CA ALA A 50 2.54 -4.66 8.71
C ALA A 50 1.08 -4.32 9.06
N VAL A 51 0.20 -5.33 9.16
CA VAL A 51 -1.20 -5.15 9.56
C VAL A 51 -1.31 -4.53 10.96
N ASN A 52 -0.52 -5.03 11.93
CA ASN A 52 -0.50 -4.49 13.28
C ASN A 52 -0.10 -3.02 13.30
N THR A 53 0.97 -2.67 12.59
CA THR A 53 1.48 -1.28 12.56
C THR A 53 0.50 -0.35 11.84
N LEU A 54 -0.09 -0.76 10.72
CA LEU A 54 -0.93 0.10 9.89
C LEU A 54 -2.39 0.16 10.34
N LEU A 55 -2.94 -0.93 10.91
CA LEU A 55 -4.37 -1.00 11.20
C LEU A 55 -4.70 -1.15 12.69
N LEU A 56 -3.84 -1.80 13.50
CA LEU A 56 -4.16 -2.18 14.87
C LEU A 56 -3.47 -1.33 15.93
N ARG A 57 -2.33 -0.74 15.61
CA ARG A 57 -1.57 0.08 16.57
C ARG A 57 -2.34 1.38 16.86
N PRO A 58 -2.50 1.77 18.15
CA PRO A 58 -3.10 3.05 18.49
C PRO A 58 -2.23 4.20 17.98
N LEU A 59 -2.87 5.18 17.35
CA LEU A 59 -2.22 6.41 16.89
C LEU A 59 -1.83 7.28 18.09
N PRO A 60 -0.81 8.16 17.98
CA PRO A 60 -0.32 9.00 19.08
C PRO A 60 -1.23 10.21 19.32
N VAL A 61 -2.54 9.97 19.45
CA VAL A 61 -3.58 10.98 19.64
C VAL A 61 -4.54 10.47 20.73
N GLU A 62 -4.88 11.32 21.70
CA GLU A 62 -5.80 10.97 22.78
C GLU A 62 -7.27 10.98 22.30
N ASP A 63 -8.09 10.11 22.90
CA ASP A 63 -9.54 10.02 22.63
C ASP A 63 -9.91 9.93 21.13
N LEU A 64 -9.11 9.21 20.34
CA LEU A 64 -9.27 9.11 18.88
C LEU A 64 -10.67 8.68 18.44
N ASP A 65 -11.37 7.90 19.27
CA ASP A 65 -12.74 7.41 19.02
C ASP A 65 -13.80 8.52 19.17
N ARG A 66 -13.40 9.73 19.57
CA ARG A 66 -14.27 10.92 19.67
C ARG A 66 -13.83 12.05 18.74
N LEU A 67 -12.73 11.86 18.01
CA LEU A 67 -12.23 12.85 17.08
C LEU A 67 -12.79 12.64 15.69
N VAL A 68 -13.36 13.72 15.15
CA VAL A 68 -13.91 13.75 13.78
C VAL A 68 -13.18 14.79 12.95
N PHE A 69 -13.13 14.52 11.65
CA PHE A 69 -12.58 15.39 10.62
C PHE A 69 -13.73 15.90 9.75
N SER A 70 -13.76 17.21 9.50
CA SER A 70 -14.79 17.85 8.68
C SER A 70 -14.30 17.98 7.24
N ILE A 71 -15.10 17.50 6.30
CA ILE A 71 -14.84 17.54 4.87
C ILE A 71 -15.96 18.30 4.18
N ALA A 72 -15.62 19.38 3.47
CA ALA A 72 -16.52 20.03 2.55
C ALA A 72 -16.67 19.18 1.29
N MET A 73 -17.90 18.92 0.88
CA MET A 73 -18.23 18.08 -0.28
C MET A 73 -19.10 18.87 -1.26
N ARG A 74 -18.80 18.69 -2.54
CA ARG A 74 -19.64 19.16 -3.64
C ARG A 74 -19.53 18.16 -4.79
N GLU A 75 -20.61 17.94 -5.52
CA GLU A 75 -20.59 17.06 -6.68
C GLU A 75 -19.55 17.54 -7.70
N GLY A 76 -18.71 16.62 -8.17
CA GLY A 76 -17.63 16.89 -9.14
C GLY A 76 -16.33 17.43 -8.54
N PHE A 77 -16.29 17.80 -7.25
CA PHE A 77 -15.06 18.17 -6.57
C PHE A 77 -14.51 17.00 -5.74
N ASP A 78 -13.21 16.83 -5.76
CA ASP A 78 -12.58 15.91 -4.83
C ASP A 78 -12.76 16.46 -3.40
N PRO A 79 -13.18 15.61 -2.45
CA PRO A 79 -13.34 16.04 -1.06
C PRO A 79 -11.97 16.43 -0.48
N PHE A 80 -11.87 17.67 -0.06
CA PHE A 80 -10.69 18.22 0.61
C PHE A 80 -11.16 18.92 1.88
N GLY A 81 -10.35 19.20 2.83
CA GLY A 81 -10.62 19.94 4.07
C GLY A 81 -11.97 20.65 4.20
N SER A 82 -12.05 21.62 5.09
CA SER A 82 -13.22 22.47 5.31
C SER A 82 -12.87 23.95 5.09
N SER A 83 -13.87 24.80 5.02
CA SER A 83 -13.69 26.25 4.94
C SER A 83 -13.68 26.90 6.32
N LEU A 84 -13.04 28.06 6.44
CA LEU A 84 -13.11 28.87 7.65
C LEU A 84 -14.52 29.37 7.93
N LEU A 85 -15.34 29.53 6.90
CA LEU A 85 -16.74 29.91 7.02
C LEU A 85 -17.53 28.80 7.72
N GLU A 86 -17.36 27.54 7.32
CA GLU A 86 -17.96 26.37 7.98
C GLU A 86 -17.43 26.20 9.40
N PHE A 87 -16.09 26.29 9.57
CA PHE A 87 -15.47 26.20 10.89
C PHE A 87 -16.03 27.22 11.88
N ALA A 88 -16.16 28.50 11.47
CA ALA A 88 -16.70 29.56 12.32
C ALA A 88 -18.17 29.32 12.65
N ALA A 89 -18.98 28.91 11.67
CA ALA A 89 -20.38 28.59 11.87
C ALA A 89 -20.59 27.38 12.80
N ASP A 90 -19.83 26.29 12.58
CA ASP A 90 -19.87 25.14 13.47
C ASP A 90 -19.40 25.48 14.87
N LYS A 91 -18.32 26.24 15.04
CA LYS A 91 -17.83 26.68 16.36
C LYS A 91 -18.86 27.50 17.13
N GLN A 92 -19.70 28.28 16.44
CA GLN A 92 -20.70 29.14 17.03
C GLN A 92 -22.06 28.45 17.24
N ARG A 93 -22.52 27.62 16.29
CA ARG A 93 -23.91 27.13 16.21
C ARG A 93 -24.03 25.64 16.52
N ASN A 94 -22.93 24.86 16.48
CA ASN A 94 -22.96 23.40 16.67
C ASN A 94 -22.81 23.06 18.16
N HIS A 95 -23.72 22.25 18.69
CA HIS A 95 -23.72 21.82 20.08
C HIS A 95 -23.11 20.42 20.31
N SER A 96 -22.76 19.73 19.24
CA SER A 96 -22.22 18.37 19.30
C SER A 96 -20.73 18.34 19.63
N PHE A 97 -19.99 19.44 19.42
CA PHE A 97 -18.54 19.50 19.65
C PHE A 97 -18.21 20.12 21.02
N SER A 98 -17.14 19.57 21.65
CA SER A 98 -16.58 20.15 22.88
C SER A 98 -15.48 21.18 22.59
N ILE A 99 -14.66 20.92 21.58
CA ILE A 99 -13.56 21.76 21.11
C ILE A 99 -13.30 21.48 19.64
N MET A 100 -12.86 22.49 18.91
CA MET A 100 -12.51 22.39 17.49
C MET A 100 -11.24 23.18 17.21
N GLY A 101 -10.43 22.69 16.29
CA GLY A 101 -9.23 23.35 15.82
C GLY A 101 -9.08 23.23 14.31
N ALA A 102 -8.49 24.25 13.71
CA ALA A 102 -8.20 24.28 12.28
C ALA A 102 -6.69 24.39 12.06
N ALA A 103 -6.24 23.77 10.96
CA ALA A 103 -4.86 23.79 10.50
C ALA A 103 -4.81 24.01 8.99
N MET A 104 -3.77 24.64 8.52
CA MET A 104 -3.47 24.76 7.08
C MET A 104 -2.09 24.18 6.81
N GLN A 105 -2.01 23.25 5.90
CA GLN A 105 -0.74 22.69 5.45
C GLN A 105 0.12 23.78 4.78
N ARG A 106 1.36 23.87 5.17
CA ARG A 106 2.34 24.79 4.59
C ARG A 106 3.70 24.13 4.50
N SER A 107 4.59 24.74 3.76
CA SER A 107 6.01 24.44 3.85
C SER A 107 6.75 25.74 3.98
N PHE A 108 7.85 25.76 4.70
CA PHE A 108 8.62 26.95 5.00
C PHE A 108 10.02 26.86 4.40
N ASN A 109 10.48 27.95 3.80
CA ASN A 109 11.88 28.11 3.44
C ASN A 109 12.65 28.49 4.70
N LEU A 110 13.57 27.62 5.13
CA LEU A 110 14.51 27.89 6.23
C LEU A 110 15.78 28.48 5.66
N THR A 111 16.19 29.60 6.24
CA THR A 111 17.42 30.31 5.89
C THR A 111 18.21 30.67 7.14
N GLY A 112 19.49 31.07 6.96
CA GLY A 112 20.32 31.57 8.07
C GLY A 112 21.11 30.50 8.83
N ARG A 113 20.91 29.20 8.53
CA ARG A 113 21.74 28.11 9.10
C ARG A 113 22.05 27.10 7.99
N GLY A 114 23.23 27.21 7.36
CA GLY A 114 23.61 26.32 6.25
C GLY A 114 22.96 26.67 4.91
N GLU A 115 22.84 25.66 4.02
CA GLU A 115 22.13 25.82 2.76
C GLU A 115 20.63 26.05 3.01
N PRO A 116 19.95 26.92 2.22
CA PRO A 116 18.53 27.10 2.29
C PRO A 116 17.80 25.77 2.12
N GLU A 117 16.93 25.43 3.07
CA GLU A 117 16.18 24.17 3.12
C GLU A 117 14.68 24.46 3.11
N ARG A 118 13.93 23.60 2.46
CA ARG A 118 12.47 23.63 2.54
C ARG A 118 11.95 22.56 3.49
N ALA A 119 11.36 22.98 4.61
CA ALA A 119 10.76 22.12 5.60
C ALA A 119 9.24 22.04 5.43
N ARG A 120 8.66 20.84 5.58
CA ARG A 120 7.23 20.67 5.69
C ARG A 120 6.73 21.23 7.01
N GLY A 121 5.58 21.90 7.01
CA GLY A 121 5.03 22.45 8.21
C GLY A 121 3.54 22.73 8.11
N ALA A 122 3.01 23.36 9.13
CA ALA A 122 1.61 23.77 9.18
C ALA A 122 1.45 25.08 9.96
N SER A 123 0.47 25.87 9.55
CA SER A 123 -0.10 26.92 10.38
C SER A 123 -1.31 26.37 11.09
N ILE A 124 -1.32 26.42 12.44
CA ILE A 124 -2.37 25.79 13.24
C ILE A 124 -2.98 26.81 14.22
N MET A 125 -4.27 26.69 14.48
CA MET A 125 -4.91 27.42 15.57
C MET A 125 -4.43 26.92 16.93
N ALA A 126 -4.41 27.78 17.94
CA ALA A 126 -4.00 27.41 19.31
C ALA A 126 -4.78 26.20 19.85
N ASP A 127 -6.07 26.09 19.51
CA ASP A 127 -6.96 25.00 19.93
C ASP A 127 -6.68 23.67 19.22
N TYR A 128 -5.90 23.65 18.11
CA TYR A 128 -5.70 22.44 17.30
C TYR A 128 -5.01 21.31 18.08
N LEU A 129 -3.90 21.61 18.77
CA LEU A 129 -3.18 20.62 19.58
C LEU A 129 -4.02 20.14 20.77
N SER A 130 -4.76 21.06 21.41
CA SER A 130 -5.66 20.73 22.52
C SER A 130 -6.83 19.85 22.06
N THR A 131 -7.33 20.06 20.84
CA THR A 131 -8.37 19.21 20.24
C THR A 131 -7.87 17.78 20.06
N LEU A 132 -6.61 17.60 19.61
CA LEU A 132 -5.95 16.31 19.45
C LEU A 132 -5.48 15.69 20.78
N GLY A 133 -5.52 16.42 21.90
CA GLY A 133 -5.01 15.95 23.19
C GLY A 133 -3.49 15.82 23.24
N VAL A 134 -2.74 16.51 22.36
CA VAL A 134 -1.29 16.36 22.22
C VAL A 134 -0.59 17.57 22.85
N LYS A 135 0.44 17.30 23.67
CA LYS A 135 1.26 18.32 24.32
C LYS A 135 2.72 18.18 23.88
N PRO A 136 3.47 19.29 23.75
CA PRO A 136 4.92 19.23 23.57
C PRO A 136 5.61 18.47 24.71
N ILE A 137 6.65 17.72 24.38
CA ILE A 137 7.50 17.02 25.38
C ILE A 137 8.51 17.96 26.04
N LEU A 138 8.84 19.06 25.38
CA LEU A 138 9.71 20.12 25.88
C LEU A 138 9.07 21.46 25.54
N GLY A 139 9.11 22.41 26.48
CA GLY A 139 8.49 23.74 26.31
C GLY A 139 6.96 23.71 26.45
N ARG A 140 6.24 24.49 25.60
CA ARG A 140 4.80 24.68 25.64
C ARG A 140 4.17 24.78 24.26
N GLY A 141 2.84 24.64 24.19
CA GLY A 141 2.05 24.90 22.99
C GLY A 141 1.77 26.39 22.75
N PHE A 142 1.02 26.68 21.70
CA PHE A 142 0.61 28.04 21.36
C PHE A 142 -0.47 28.56 22.33
N THR A 143 -0.45 29.89 22.56
CA THR A 143 -1.49 30.59 23.29
C THR A 143 -2.42 31.32 22.34
N ASN A 144 -3.65 31.65 22.82
CA ASN A 144 -4.60 32.43 22.02
C ASN A 144 -4.11 33.86 21.69
N THR A 145 -3.17 34.41 22.46
CA THR A 145 -2.56 35.70 22.17
C THR A 145 -1.56 35.64 21.03
N GLU A 146 -0.83 34.49 20.90
CA GLU A 146 0.10 34.25 19.82
C GLU A 146 -0.61 33.92 18.51
N ASP A 147 -1.84 33.37 18.57
CA ASP A 147 -2.65 33.00 17.38
C ASP A 147 -3.51 34.20 16.86
N ARG A 148 -3.34 35.40 17.38
CA ARG A 148 -3.99 36.61 16.84
C ARG A 148 -3.13 37.27 15.76
N PRO A 149 -3.76 38.00 14.82
CA PRO A 149 -3.02 38.82 13.87
C PRO A 149 -2.04 39.74 14.59
N GLY A 150 -0.77 39.71 14.14
CA GLY A 150 0.31 40.48 14.80
C GLY A 150 0.87 39.84 16.08
N GLY A 151 0.44 38.66 16.46
CA GLY A 151 0.99 37.90 17.58
C GLY A 151 2.47 37.60 17.43
N ALA A 152 3.10 37.15 18.51
CA ALA A 152 4.53 36.82 18.51
C ALA A 152 4.84 35.74 17.46
N ALA A 153 5.96 35.89 16.75
CA ALA A 153 6.44 34.91 15.82
C ALA A 153 7.10 33.75 16.60
N VAL A 154 6.36 32.68 16.82
CA VAL A 154 6.78 31.50 17.56
C VAL A 154 6.62 30.24 16.72
N ALA A 155 7.40 29.19 17.02
CA ALA A 155 7.37 27.93 16.32
C ALA A 155 7.47 26.74 17.27
N LEU A 156 6.82 25.63 16.90
CA LEU A 156 7.05 24.29 17.44
C LEU A 156 7.81 23.47 16.40
N ILE A 157 8.66 22.56 16.86
CA ILE A 157 9.42 21.66 15.98
C ILE A 157 9.13 20.19 16.29
N SER A 158 9.26 19.34 15.28
CA SER A 158 9.09 17.89 15.46
C SER A 158 10.27 17.28 16.22
N TYR A 159 10.01 16.16 16.89
CA TYR A 159 11.05 15.37 17.54
C TYR A 159 12.16 14.98 16.56
N GLY A 160 11.80 14.59 15.33
CA GLY A 160 12.78 14.21 14.30
C GLY A 160 13.71 15.35 13.92
N ARG A 161 13.16 16.56 13.73
CA ARG A 161 13.96 17.76 13.42
C ARG A 161 14.86 18.15 14.59
N TRP A 162 14.34 18.10 15.82
CA TRP A 162 15.11 18.36 17.02
C TRP A 162 16.32 17.44 17.14
N GLN A 163 16.15 16.13 16.94
CA GLN A 163 17.25 15.17 16.98
C GLN A 163 18.25 15.35 15.82
N LYS A 164 17.77 15.50 14.60
CA LYS A 164 18.60 15.50 13.39
C LYS A 164 19.40 16.79 13.20
N HIS A 165 18.77 17.95 13.47
CA HIS A 165 19.35 19.26 13.18
C HIS A 165 19.89 19.99 14.42
N PHE A 166 19.47 19.57 15.62
CA PHE A 166 19.85 20.22 16.90
C PHE A 166 20.43 19.22 17.90
N GLY A 167 20.73 17.97 17.48
CA GLY A 167 21.41 16.97 18.33
C GLY A 167 20.62 16.55 19.58
N GLY A 168 19.33 16.91 19.68
CA GLY A 168 18.51 16.62 20.86
C GLY A 168 18.81 17.54 22.07
N ASP A 169 19.40 18.69 21.86
CA ASP A 169 19.73 19.63 22.94
C ASP A 169 18.47 20.30 23.51
N PRO A 170 18.21 20.16 24.84
CA PRO A 170 17.08 20.82 25.49
C PRO A 170 17.16 22.36 25.51
N SER A 171 18.31 22.95 25.33
CA SER A 171 18.53 24.41 25.30
C SER A 171 17.92 25.08 24.05
N ILE A 172 17.38 24.30 23.12
CA ILE A 172 16.71 24.77 21.89
C ILE A 172 15.54 25.72 22.14
N ILE A 173 14.89 25.63 23.31
CA ILE A 173 13.78 26.50 23.66
C ILE A 173 14.28 27.92 23.85
N GLY A 174 13.71 28.88 23.09
CA GLY A 174 14.15 30.26 23.03
C GLY A 174 15.08 30.59 21.87
N GLU A 175 15.65 29.58 21.18
CA GLU A 175 16.40 29.81 19.94
C GLU A 175 15.47 30.23 18.79
N THR A 176 16.07 30.82 17.76
CA THR A 176 15.32 31.35 16.62
C THR A 176 15.53 30.55 15.34
N LEU A 177 14.46 30.38 14.58
CA LEU A 177 14.44 29.87 13.21
C LEU A 177 14.03 30.97 12.24
N ASN A 178 14.75 31.15 11.16
CA ASN A 178 14.33 32.04 10.09
C ASN A 178 13.44 31.27 9.12
N LEU A 179 12.13 31.56 9.17
CA LEU A 179 11.12 30.96 8.31
C LEU A 179 10.62 32.03 7.34
N GLU A 180 10.85 31.84 6.04
CA GLU A 180 10.43 32.76 4.97
C GLU A 180 10.89 34.23 5.18
N GLY A 181 12.11 34.42 5.73
CA GLY A 181 12.67 35.72 6.05
C GLY A 181 12.22 36.33 7.36
N ARG A 182 11.35 35.65 8.15
CA ARG A 182 10.90 36.10 9.47
C ARG A 182 11.48 35.20 10.56
N SER A 183 12.07 35.83 11.59
CA SER A 183 12.60 35.09 12.75
C SER A 183 11.46 34.60 13.65
N HIS A 184 11.43 33.31 13.96
CA HIS A 184 10.46 32.66 14.85
C HIS A 184 11.18 32.06 16.05
N THR A 185 10.71 32.29 17.26
CA THR A 185 11.26 31.69 18.48
C THR A 185 10.72 30.28 18.67
N ILE A 186 11.60 29.31 18.88
CA ILE A 186 11.21 27.93 19.19
C ILE A 186 10.69 27.90 20.63
N ILE A 187 9.41 27.50 20.82
CA ILE A 187 8.76 27.46 22.13
C ILE A 187 8.46 26.04 22.62
N GLY A 188 8.64 25.03 21.77
CA GLY A 188 8.43 23.65 22.19
C GLY A 188 8.82 22.62 21.12
N VAL A 189 8.96 21.38 21.59
CA VAL A 189 9.27 20.19 20.79
C VAL A 189 8.11 19.21 20.91
N MET A 190 7.60 18.75 19.77
CA MET A 190 6.48 17.79 19.71
C MET A 190 6.92 16.37 20.04
N PRO A 191 5.98 15.49 20.49
CA PRO A 191 6.31 14.10 20.82
C PRO A 191 6.85 13.29 19.62
N PRO A 192 7.63 12.22 19.88
CA PRO A 192 8.07 11.31 18.83
C PRO A 192 6.89 10.74 18.04
N GLY A 193 6.96 10.82 16.70
CA GLY A 193 5.93 10.30 15.81
C GLY A 193 4.72 11.21 15.60
N PHE A 194 4.65 12.38 16.23
CA PHE A 194 3.64 13.38 15.94
C PHE A 194 4.11 14.27 14.77
N ASP A 195 3.36 14.27 13.68
CA ASP A 195 3.63 15.02 12.46
C ASP A 195 2.35 15.52 11.76
N LEU A 196 1.25 15.63 12.52
CA LEU A 196 -0.03 16.16 12.02
C LEU A 196 -0.02 17.69 11.97
N PRO A 197 -0.64 18.28 10.93
CA PRO A 197 -1.10 17.68 9.68
C PRO A 197 0.04 17.45 8.68
N ALA A 198 -0.17 16.58 7.69
CA ALA A 198 0.64 16.47 6.48
C ALA A 198 2.15 16.23 6.67
N ALA A 199 2.53 15.40 7.63
CA ALA A 199 3.94 15.11 7.95
C ALA A 199 4.74 16.38 8.29
N ALA A 200 4.13 17.30 9.05
CA ALA A 200 4.73 18.56 9.44
C ALA A 200 5.95 18.35 10.36
N GLU A 201 7.01 19.11 10.08
CA GLU A 201 8.21 19.18 10.91
C GLU A 201 8.26 20.47 11.74
N ILE A 202 7.50 21.51 11.32
CA ILE A 202 7.43 22.84 11.95
C ILE A 202 5.98 23.27 11.99
N TRP A 203 5.54 23.78 13.13
CA TRP A 203 4.22 24.40 13.30
C TRP A 203 4.41 25.86 13.71
N VAL A 204 3.58 26.73 13.15
CA VAL A 204 3.46 28.14 13.52
C VAL A 204 2.00 28.46 13.80
N PRO A 205 1.69 29.51 14.61
CA PRO A 205 0.31 29.93 14.79
C PRO A 205 -0.32 30.39 13.47
N LEU A 206 -1.60 30.16 13.31
CA LEU A 206 -2.33 30.52 12.09
C LEU A 206 -2.46 32.04 11.91
N GLN A 207 -2.61 32.78 12.99
CA GLN A 207 -2.65 34.26 13.07
C GLN A 207 -3.66 34.92 12.11
N ILE A 208 -4.80 34.30 11.90
CA ILE A 208 -5.85 34.80 10.99
C ILE A 208 -7.01 35.40 11.78
N ASN A 209 -7.43 36.59 11.36
CA ASN A 209 -8.76 37.08 11.71
C ASN A 209 -9.74 36.68 10.61
N ILE A 210 -10.60 35.71 10.90
CA ILE A 210 -11.55 35.13 9.94
C ILE A 210 -12.45 36.22 9.34
N ASP A 211 -12.91 37.18 10.17
CA ASP A 211 -13.85 38.19 9.72
C ASP A 211 -13.25 39.25 8.79
N SER A 212 -11.93 39.44 8.83
CA SER A 212 -11.21 40.36 7.96
C SER A 212 -10.84 39.79 6.60
N LEU A 213 -10.97 38.48 6.40
CA LEU A 213 -10.67 37.83 5.13
C LEU A 213 -11.78 38.11 4.09
N PRO A 214 -11.42 38.22 2.80
CA PRO A 214 -12.39 38.19 1.71
C PRO A 214 -13.33 36.98 1.82
N LEU A 215 -14.60 37.16 1.52
CA LEU A 215 -15.60 36.11 1.67
C LEU A 215 -15.25 34.86 0.85
N ALA A 216 -14.69 35.04 -0.37
CA ALA A 216 -14.24 33.94 -1.23
C ALA A 216 -13.12 33.09 -0.58
N ASP A 217 -12.22 33.72 0.17
CA ASP A 217 -11.11 33.02 0.85
C ASP A 217 -11.62 32.30 2.12
N ARG A 218 -12.58 32.92 2.85
CA ARG A 218 -13.29 32.23 3.96
C ARG A 218 -14.04 31.01 3.51
N ALA A 219 -14.65 31.05 2.32
CA ALA A 219 -15.43 29.96 1.76
C ALA A 219 -14.59 28.86 1.10
N ALA A 220 -13.29 29.09 0.87
CA ALA A 220 -12.40 28.11 0.25
C ALA A 220 -12.12 26.92 1.19
N PRO A 221 -12.31 25.64 0.75
CA PRO A 221 -12.11 24.45 1.59
C PRO A 221 -10.63 24.08 1.68
N MET A 222 -9.80 24.93 2.30
CA MET A 222 -8.33 24.79 2.33
C MET A 222 -7.80 24.38 3.71
N TYR A 223 -8.67 24.18 4.70
CA TYR A 223 -8.28 23.95 6.08
C TYR A 223 -8.63 22.55 6.53
N GLU A 224 -7.74 21.93 7.27
CA GLU A 224 -8.00 20.70 8.00
C GLU A 224 -8.70 21.06 9.31
N VAL A 225 -9.97 20.72 9.45
CA VAL A 225 -10.76 20.97 10.64
C VAL A 225 -10.96 19.68 11.40
N VAL A 226 -10.47 19.66 12.64
CA VAL A 226 -10.66 18.56 13.58
C VAL A 226 -11.56 19.04 14.72
N ALA A 227 -12.51 18.19 15.11
CA ALA A 227 -13.40 18.47 16.24
C ALA A 227 -13.50 17.25 17.17
N LYS A 228 -13.69 17.51 18.47
CA LYS A 228 -13.89 16.48 19.48
C LYS A 228 -15.37 16.44 19.86
N LEU A 229 -16.03 15.29 19.69
CA LEU A 229 -17.41 15.09 20.06
C LEU A 229 -17.60 15.20 21.58
N ARG A 230 -18.70 15.75 22.02
CA ARG A 230 -19.11 15.70 23.44
C ARG A 230 -19.41 14.26 23.86
N PRO A 231 -19.22 13.89 25.14
CA PRO A 231 -19.56 12.55 25.62
C PRO A 231 -21.02 12.20 25.29
N GLY A 232 -21.23 10.99 24.76
CA GLY A 232 -22.56 10.46 24.42
C GLY A 232 -23.18 10.98 23.12
N ILE A 233 -22.48 11.83 22.35
CA ILE A 233 -22.94 12.26 21.03
C ILE A 233 -22.36 11.32 19.96
N SER A 234 -23.24 10.81 19.09
CA SER A 234 -22.82 10.00 17.94
C SER A 234 -22.38 10.87 16.76
N ILE A 235 -21.55 10.31 15.89
CA ILE A 235 -21.07 11.01 14.69
C ILE A 235 -22.22 11.35 13.74
N GLU A 236 -23.24 10.49 13.66
CA GLU A 236 -24.40 10.70 12.79
C GLU A 236 -25.21 11.92 13.23
N LYS A 237 -25.36 12.12 14.55
CA LYS A 237 -26.03 13.31 15.11
C LYS A 237 -25.23 14.57 14.81
N ALA A 238 -23.93 14.54 15.03
CA ALA A 238 -23.04 15.67 14.75
C ALA A 238 -23.00 16.00 13.25
N ASP A 239 -22.94 14.98 12.38
CA ASP A 239 -22.97 15.13 10.92
C ASP A 239 -24.29 15.76 10.44
N ALA A 240 -25.42 15.34 10.99
CA ALA A 240 -26.72 15.92 10.67
C ALA A 240 -26.82 17.41 11.10
N GLU A 241 -26.24 17.77 12.26
CA GLU A 241 -26.18 19.14 12.75
C GLU A 241 -25.29 20.03 11.86
N SER A 242 -24.06 19.57 11.54
CA SER A 242 -23.16 20.29 10.61
C SER A 242 -23.77 20.43 9.20
N LYS A 243 -24.46 19.42 8.68
CA LYS A 243 -25.20 19.53 7.42
C LYS A 243 -26.33 20.54 7.47
N SER A 244 -27.02 20.67 8.61
CA SER A 244 -28.04 21.71 8.80
C SER A 244 -27.42 23.10 8.75
N ILE A 245 -26.28 23.28 9.41
CA ILE A 245 -25.50 24.53 9.39
C ILE A 245 -25.00 24.83 7.96
N ALA A 246 -24.48 23.83 7.24
CA ALA A 246 -24.06 24.02 5.85
C ALA A 246 -25.22 24.49 4.94
N ARG A 247 -26.43 23.98 5.13
CA ARG A 247 -27.63 24.49 4.42
C ARG A 247 -27.98 25.94 4.78
N GLN A 248 -27.82 26.34 6.04
CA GLN A 248 -27.98 27.74 6.42
C GLN A 248 -26.96 28.62 5.72
N LEU A 249 -25.68 28.20 5.68
CA LEU A 249 -24.64 28.91 4.95
C LEU A 249 -24.88 28.98 3.45
N GLU A 250 -25.50 27.97 2.84
CA GLU A 250 -25.93 28.04 1.45
C GLU A 250 -27.00 29.11 1.23
N HIS A 251 -27.95 29.28 2.15
CA HIS A 251 -28.93 30.34 2.11
C HIS A 251 -28.33 31.75 2.37
N GLU A 252 -27.37 31.82 3.31
CA GLU A 252 -26.69 33.08 3.64
C GLU A 252 -25.74 33.53 2.51
N TYR A 253 -25.09 32.57 1.82
CA TYR A 253 -24.06 32.82 0.78
C TYR A 253 -24.28 32.01 -0.47
N PRO A 254 -25.40 32.16 -1.21
CA PRO A 254 -25.78 31.27 -2.30
C PRO A 254 -24.80 31.26 -3.49
N GLN A 255 -24.11 32.38 -3.72
CA GLN A 255 -23.15 32.49 -4.84
C GLN A 255 -21.88 31.64 -4.61
N LEU A 256 -21.47 31.43 -3.36
CA LEU A 256 -20.23 30.74 -2.98
C LEU A 256 -20.49 29.32 -2.45
N ARG A 257 -21.65 29.06 -1.87
CA ARG A 257 -21.93 27.83 -1.14
C ARG A 257 -22.97 26.91 -1.78
N ARG A 258 -23.50 27.28 -2.97
CA ARG A 258 -24.48 26.47 -3.68
C ARG A 258 -23.96 25.06 -3.96
N GLY A 259 -24.70 24.06 -3.52
CA GLY A 259 -24.37 22.65 -3.68
C GLY A 259 -23.23 22.13 -2.79
N TRP A 260 -22.70 22.99 -1.91
CA TRP A 260 -21.75 22.54 -0.90
C TRP A 260 -22.47 21.95 0.30
N THR A 261 -21.96 20.83 0.77
CA THR A 261 -22.37 20.17 2.02
C THR A 261 -21.15 19.78 2.82
N VAL A 262 -21.36 19.34 4.06
CA VAL A 262 -20.31 18.86 4.95
C VAL A 262 -20.52 17.38 5.22
N LYS A 263 -19.44 16.64 5.37
CA LYS A 263 -19.43 15.27 5.89
C LYS A 263 -18.41 15.16 7.00
N LEU A 264 -18.86 14.63 8.13
CA LEU A 264 -17.98 14.26 9.21
C LEU A 264 -17.54 12.79 9.04
N ILE A 265 -16.24 12.58 9.16
CA ILE A 265 -15.66 11.24 9.22
C ILE A 265 -14.79 11.12 10.47
N TRP A 266 -14.56 9.90 10.95
CA TRP A 266 -13.62 9.69 12.04
C TRP A 266 -12.23 10.15 11.63
N LEU A 267 -11.53 10.88 12.53
CA LEU A 267 -10.16 11.32 12.27
C LEU A 267 -9.26 10.13 11.91
N ARG A 268 -9.46 8.98 12.56
CA ARG A 268 -8.77 7.74 12.20
C ARG A 268 -8.98 7.35 10.74
N GLN A 269 -10.18 7.50 10.21
CA GLN A 269 -10.49 7.22 8.82
C GLN A 269 -9.79 8.19 7.87
N GLN A 270 -9.74 9.49 8.23
CA GLN A 270 -9.01 10.49 7.45
C GLN A 270 -7.50 10.21 7.45
N LEU A 271 -6.92 9.94 8.61
CA LEU A 271 -5.47 9.67 8.75
C LEU A 271 -5.03 8.39 8.04
N LEU A 272 -5.88 7.40 8.02
CA LEU A 272 -5.67 6.18 7.24
C LEU A 272 -6.00 6.39 5.76
N GLY A 273 -6.84 7.37 5.41
CA GLY A 273 -7.20 7.82 4.08
C GLY A 273 -7.40 6.68 3.09
N ASP A 274 -6.71 6.76 1.95
CA ASP A 274 -6.63 5.67 0.97
C ASP A 274 -6.06 4.36 1.55
N LEU A 275 -5.30 4.42 2.67
CA LEU A 275 -4.91 3.22 3.41
C LEU A 275 -6.12 2.44 3.93
N ALA A 276 -7.15 3.14 4.46
CA ALA A 276 -8.37 2.46 4.92
C ALA A 276 -9.13 1.81 3.76
N GLY A 277 -9.07 2.37 2.56
CA GLY A 277 -9.78 1.88 1.38
C GLY A 277 -9.01 0.83 0.58
N LYS A 278 -7.95 1.25 -0.09
CA LYS A 278 -7.18 0.39 -1.02
C LYS A 278 -6.12 -0.44 -0.32
N VAL A 279 -5.33 0.18 0.56
CA VAL A 279 -4.21 -0.49 1.25
C VAL A 279 -4.72 -1.53 2.25
N SER A 280 -5.82 -1.27 2.97
CA SER A 280 -6.41 -2.28 3.85
C SER A 280 -6.89 -3.51 3.07
N LYS A 281 -7.54 -3.33 1.93
CA LYS A 281 -7.96 -4.44 1.06
C LYS A 281 -6.76 -5.24 0.55
N ALA A 282 -5.69 -4.56 0.13
CA ALA A 282 -4.45 -5.21 -0.29
C ALA A 282 -3.79 -5.98 0.87
N LEU A 283 -3.73 -5.38 2.08
CA LEU A 283 -3.20 -6.05 3.27
C LEU A 283 -4.04 -7.27 3.68
N PHE A 284 -5.38 -7.19 3.60
CA PHE A 284 -6.23 -8.35 3.86
C PHE A 284 -6.08 -9.43 2.80
N ALA A 285 -5.91 -9.07 1.53
CA ALA A 285 -5.61 -10.02 0.46
C ALA A 285 -4.25 -10.72 0.68
N LEU A 286 -3.21 -9.96 1.07
CA LEU A 286 -1.90 -10.51 1.45
C LEU A 286 -2.00 -11.41 2.69
N MET A 287 -2.77 -11.01 3.71
CA MET A 287 -3.01 -11.85 4.90
C MET A 287 -3.71 -13.16 4.53
N ALA A 288 -4.73 -13.11 3.68
CA ALA A 288 -5.36 -14.32 3.15
C ALA A 288 -4.36 -15.20 2.38
N GLY A 289 -3.50 -14.59 1.57
CA GLY A 289 -2.44 -15.28 0.84
C GLY A 289 -1.44 -16.01 1.75
N VAL A 290 -0.97 -15.36 2.82
CA VAL A 290 -0.04 -16.03 3.77
C VAL A 290 -0.72 -17.08 4.61
N VAL A 291 -2.01 -16.92 4.95
CA VAL A 291 -2.82 -17.97 5.60
C VAL A 291 -2.97 -19.18 4.66
N PHE A 292 -3.22 -18.95 3.38
CA PHE A 292 -3.26 -20.03 2.39
C PHE A 292 -1.92 -20.75 2.29
N LEU A 293 -0.81 -20.01 2.26
CA LEU A 293 0.53 -20.59 2.27
C LEU A 293 0.77 -21.46 3.52
N LEU A 294 0.28 -21.01 4.68
CA LEU A 294 0.35 -21.78 5.94
C LEU A 294 -0.46 -23.07 5.85
N LEU A 295 -1.67 -23.02 5.28
CA LEU A 295 -2.52 -24.19 5.09
C LEU A 295 -1.88 -25.21 4.14
N ILE A 296 -1.26 -24.77 3.04
CA ILE A 296 -0.46 -25.63 2.15
C ILE A 296 0.68 -26.29 2.93
N CYS A 297 1.42 -25.51 3.71
CA CYS A 297 2.51 -26.04 4.55
C CYS A 297 2.01 -27.07 5.57
N CYS A 298 0.89 -26.78 6.25
CA CYS A 298 0.25 -27.72 7.18
C CYS A 298 -0.15 -29.03 6.50
N ALA A 299 -0.73 -28.96 5.30
CA ALA A 299 -1.11 -30.12 4.51
C ALA A 299 0.12 -30.95 4.12
N ASN A 300 1.21 -30.31 3.69
CA ASN A 300 2.47 -30.98 3.36
C ASN A 300 3.07 -31.70 4.56
N VAL A 301 3.19 -31.05 5.72
CA VAL A 301 3.72 -31.66 6.93
C VAL A 301 2.83 -32.81 7.40
N ALA A 302 1.49 -32.65 7.33
CA ALA A 302 0.53 -33.70 7.66
C ALA A 302 0.67 -34.89 6.73
N ASN A 303 0.81 -34.67 5.41
CA ASN A 303 1.04 -35.73 4.40
C ASN A 303 2.33 -36.51 4.68
N LEU A 304 3.42 -35.80 4.96
CA LEU A 304 4.71 -36.39 5.31
C LEU A 304 4.64 -37.18 6.63
N GLN A 305 3.90 -36.69 7.63
CA GLN A 305 3.69 -37.43 8.89
C GLN A 305 2.79 -38.67 8.73
N LEU A 306 1.73 -38.57 7.92
CA LEU A 306 0.89 -39.72 7.59
C LEU A 306 1.69 -40.81 6.88
N ALA A 307 2.54 -40.43 5.90
CA ALA A 307 3.43 -41.38 5.23
C ALA A 307 4.36 -42.11 6.23
N ARG A 308 4.91 -41.39 7.21
CA ARG A 308 5.73 -41.99 8.28
C ARG A 308 4.92 -42.83 9.26
N GLY A 309 3.69 -42.41 9.58
CA GLY A 309 2.81 -43.18 10.46
C GLY A 309 2.58 -44.60 9.96
N ILE A 310 2.50 -44.76 8.63
CA ILE A 310 2.29 -46.06 8.02
C ILE A 310 3.57 -46.95 8.14
N THR A 311 4.75 -46.40 7.92
CA THR A 311 6.01 -47.14 8.13
C THR A 311 6.24 -47.54 9.58
N ARG A 312 5.65 -46.83 10.54
CA ARG A 312 5.70 -47.08 12.00
C ARG A 312 4.48 -47.86 12.52
N ALA A 313 3.60 -48.33 11.65
CA ALA A 313 2.36 -49.00 12.05
C ALA A 313 2.64 -50.25 12.89
N ARG A 314 3.69 -51.05 12.58
CA ARG A 314 4.15 -52.20 13.38
C ARG A 314 4.59 -51.76 14.80
N GLU A 315 5.33 -50.68 14.92
CA GLU A 315 5.75 -50.10 16.21
C GLU A 315 4.53 -49.72 17.06
N PHE A 316 3.56 -49.05 16.47
CA PHE A 316 2.33 -48.67 17.17
C PHE A 316 1.46 -49.84 17.53
N ALA A 317 1.38 -50.88 16.68
CA ALA A 317 0.67 -52.10 16.96
C ALA A 317 1.30 -52.89 18.17
N LEU A 318 2.63 -53.01 18.21
CA LEU A 318 3.36 -53.61 19.31
C LEU A 318 3.15 -52.85 20.63
N ARG A 319 3.23 -51.53 20.59
CA ARG A 319 2.99 -50.70 21.81
C ARG A 319 1.57 -50.85 22.32
N ARG A 320 0.56 -50.95 21.47
CA ARG A 320 -0.82 -51.20 21.85
C ARG A 320 -0.99 -52.62 22.41
N ALA A 321 -0.35 -53.61 21.82
CA ALA A 321 -0.36 -54.98 22.36
C ALA A 321 0.26 -55.06 23.76
N LEU A 322 1.26 -54.19 24.04
CA LEU A 322 1.89 -54.03 25.34
C LEU A 322 1.11 -53.14 26.32
N GLY A 323 -0.13 -52.71 25.98
CA GLY A 323 -1.03 -51.97 26.86
C GLY A 323 -0.97 -50.43 26.75
N ALA A 324 -0.33 -49.87 25.76
CA ALA A 324 -0.34 -48.41 25.57
C ALA A 324 -1.75 -47.89 25.20
N SER A 325 -2.28 -46.91 25.97
CA SER A 325 -3.56 -46.29 25.71
C SER A 325 -3.52 -45.44 24.40
N ARG A 326 -4.70 -45.29 23.78
CA ARG A 326 -4.82 -44.43 22.55
C ARG A 326 -4.36 -42.98 22.80
N TRP A 327 -4.70 -42.42 23.93
CA TRP A 327 -4.34 -41.10 24.38
C TRP A 327 -2.83 -40.89 24.49
N ARG A 328 -2.12 -41.92 24.95
CA ARG A 328 -0.64 -41.88 25.02
C ARG A 328 0.01 -41.80 23.65
N LEU A 329 -0.51 -42.52 22.67
CA LEU A 329 -0.02 -42.43 21.26
C LEU A 329 -0.35 -41.07 20.62
N VAL A 330 -1.57 -40.55 20.83
CA VAL A 330 -1.98 -39.24 20.39
C VAL A 330 -1.08 -38.15 20.97
N ARG A 331 -0.85 -38.18 22.30
CA ARG A 331 0.02 -37.22 22.99
C ARG A 331 1.43 -37.25 22.46
N GLN A 332 2.00 -38.42 22.24
CA GLN A 332 3.34 -38.57 21.67
C GLN A 332 3.46 -37.96 20.26
N LEU A 333 2.51 -38.27 19.38
CA LEU A 333 2.51 -37.70 18.02
C LEU A 333 2.30 -36.19 18.01
N LEU A 334 1.43 -35.68 18.92
CA LEU A 334 1.26 -34.24 19.09
C LEU A 334 2.54 -33.56 19.61
N THR A 335 3.28 -34.23 20.55
CA THR A 335 4.56 -33.69 21.03
C THR A 335 5.61 -33.62 19.92
N GLU A 336 5.70 -34.66 19.05
CA GLU A 336 6.57 -34.61 17.85
C GLU A 336 6.20 -33.46 16.92
N SER A 337 4.90 -33.25 16.66
CA SER A 337 4.39 -32.18 15.81
C SER A 337 4.62 -30.80 16.41
N MET A 338 4.38 -30.66 17.71
CA MET A 338 4.59 -29.40 18.43
C MET A 338 6.06 -29.00 18.46
N LEU A 339 6.96 -29.96 18.60
CA LEU A 339 8.39 -29.70 18.57
C LEU A 339 8.83 -29.19 17.16
N LEU A 340 8.31 -29.80 16.08
CA LEU A 340 8.54 -29.29 14.72
C LEU A 340 7.97 -27.89 14.53
N ALA A 341 6.75 -27.62 15.02
CA ALA A 341 6.13 -26.30 14.94
C ALA A 341 6.95 -25.24 15.71
N VAL A 342 7.44 -25.57 16.90
CA VAL A 342 8.27 -24.65 17.70
C VAL A 342 9.60 -24.36 16.97
N LEU A 343 10.28 -25.37 16.43
CA LEU A 343 11.51 -25.17 15.64
C LEU A 343 11.24 -24.33 14.39
N GLY A 344 10.14 -24.62 13.69
CA GLY A 344 9.67 -23.81 12.55
C GLY A 344 9.30 -22.39 12.94
N GLY A 345 8.62 -22.22 14.10
CA GLY A 345 8.25 -20.91 14.64
C GLY A 345 9.47 -20.05 15.01
N MET A 346 10.48 -20.64 15.65
CA MET A 346 11.75 -19.96 15.93
C MET A 346 12.47 -19.53 14.63
N GLY A 347 12.56 -20.43 13.66
CA GLY A 347 13.08 -20.11 12.33
C GLY A 347 12.26 -19.05 11.63
N GLY A 348 10.93 -19.09 11.77
CA GLY A 348 10.01 -18.09 11.23
C GLY A 348 10.18 -16.71 11.85
N LEU A 349 10.37 -16.61 13.16
CA LEU A 349 10.66 -15.35 13.83
C LEU A 349 12.00 -14.75 13.39
N LEU A 350 13.03 -15.60 13.21
CA LEU A 350 14.31 -15.15 12.66
C LEU A 350 14.16 -14.61 11.24
N LEU A 351 13.41 -15.30 10.39
CA LEU A 351 13.10 -14.82 9.04
C LEU A 351 12.28 -13.52 9.07
N ALA A 352 11.27 -13.43 9.92
CA ALA A 352 10.47 -12.21 10.09
C ALA A 352 11.33 -11.03 10.54
N HIS A 353 12.31 -11.25 11.43
CA HIS A 353 13.25 -10.22 11.87
C HIS A 353 14.05 -9.61 10.70
N TRP A 354 14.33 -10.38 9.67
CA TRP A 354 15.04 -9.89 8.47
C TRP A 354 14.09 -9.33 7.41
N ILE A 355 12.91 -9.93 7.27
CA ILE A 355 11.92 -9.50 6.27
C ILE A 355 11.27 -8.17 6.67
N VAL A 356 10.95 -7.96 7.95
CA VAL A 356 10.25 -6.76 8.44
C VAL A 356 10.98 -5.46 8.11
N PRO A 357 12.31 -5.30 8.31
CA PRO A 357 13.05 -4.10 7.89
C PRO A 357 13.03 -3.88 6.37
N VAL A 358 13.09 -4.96 5.57
CA VAL A 358 13.00 -4.87 4.11
C VAL A 358 11.61 -4.37 3.69
N LEU A 359 10.54 -4.90 4.31
CA LEU A 359 9.19 -4.40 4.08
C LEU A 359 9.04 -2.93 4.50
N ALA A 360 9.66 -2.53 5.61
CA ALA A 360 9.68 -1.15 6.06
C ALA A 360 10.39 -0.22 5.08
N ALA A 361 11.53 -0.64 4.52
CA ALA A 361 12.25 0.12 3.51
C ALA A 361 11.49 0.25 2.18
N MET A 362 10.68 -0.75 1.84
CA MET A 362 9.81 -0.74 0.66
C MET A 362 8.45 -0.08 0.94
N ASN A 363 8.27 0.56 2.10
CA ASN A 363 6.98 1.08 2.54
C ASN A 363 6.38 2.05 1.51
N PRO A 364 5.17 1.77 0.99
CA PRO A 364 4.48 2.60 0.01
C PRO A 364 3.93 3.92 0.59
N ILE A 365 4.05 4.13 1.91
CA ILE A 365 3.42 5.24 2.64
C ILE A 365 4.43 6.38 2.81
N GLN A 366 5.00 6.85 1.72
CA GLN A 366 5.84 8.05 1.76
C GLN A 366 4.98 9.31 1.57
N GLY A 367 5.20 10.32 2.42
CA GLY A 367 4.56 11.63 2.32
C GLY A 367 3.16 11.75 2.93
N ILE A 368 2.66 10.72 3.63
CA ILE A 368 1.41 10.78 4.39
C ILE A 368 1.72 11.21 5.84
N SER A 369 0.80 11.95 6.45
CA SER A 369 0.82 12.22 7.89
C SER A 369 1.02 10.92 8.67
N LEU A 370 1.82 10.96 9.72
CA LEU A 370 2.22 9.80 10.50
C LEU A 370 3.18 8.82 9.77
N ALA A 371 3.82 9.25 8.66
CA ALA A 371 4.83 8.43 7.99
C ALA A 371 5.89 7.94 8.97
N THR A 372 6.37 8.80 9.86
CA THR A 372 7.34 8.46 10.92
C THR A 372 6.81 7.39 11.88
N PHE A 373 5.51 7.41 12.18
CA PHE A 373 4.85 6.39 12.99
C PHE A 373 4.78 5.05 12.26
N PHE A 374 4.46 5.06 10.98
CA PHE A 374 4.34 3.87 10.14
C PHE A 374 5.70 3.31 9.66
N HIS A 375 6.79 4.08 9.70
CA HIS A 375 8.14 3.57 9.39
C HIS A 375 8.69 2.62 10.46
N ASN A 376 8.13 2.61 11.65
CA ASN A 376 8.57 1.76 12.75
C ASN A 376 7.87 0.39 12.75
N PHE A 377 8.01 -0.39 11.66
CA PHE A 377 7.65 -1.80 11.70
C PHE A 377 8.54 -2.51 12.73
N LYS A 378 7.96 -2.95 13.82
CA LYS A 378 8.69 -3.66 14.89
C LYS A 378 7.93 -4.93 15.27
N ILE A 379 8.69 -5.94 15.62
CA ILE A 379 8.15 -7.15 16.24
C ILE A 379 7.88 -6.78 17.71
N ASP A 380 6.67 -6.36 18.02
CA ASP A 380 6.19 -6.03 19.35
C ASP A 380 5.54 -7.24 20.04
N GLY A 381 5.06 -7.06 21.28
CA GLY A 381 4.40 -8.12 22.03
C GLY A 381 3.16 -8.71 21.37
N ARG A 382 2.41 -7.91 20.57
CA ARG A 382 1.24 -8.39 19.81
C ARG A 382 1.67 -9.29 18.68
N VAL A 383 2.73 -8.91 17.95
CA VAL A 383 3.30 -9.72 16.85
C VAL A 383 3.88 -11.03 17.38
N LEU A 384 4.57 -10.99 18.54
CA LEU A 384 5.08 -12.19 19.19
C LEU A 384 3.95 -13.12 19.65
N SER A 385 2.88 -12.56 20.24
CA SER A 385 1.70 -13.34 20.66
C SER A 385 1.00 -13.98 19.46
N PHE A 386 0.87 -13.25 18.35
CA PHE A 386 0.34 -13.79 17.10
C PHE A 386 1.22 -14.92 16.56
N ALA A 387 2.53 -14.73 16.48
CA ALA A 387 3.47 -15.75 16.01
C ALA A 387 3.42 -17.01 16.88
N LEU A 388 3.33 -16.86 18.20
CA LEU A 388 3.15 -17.97 19.14
C LEU A 388 1.83 -18.71 18.88
N LEU A 389 0.74 -17.98 18.75
CA LEU A 389 -0.59 -18.54 18.47
C LEU A 389 -0.60 -19.33 17.16
N VAL A 390 -0.05 -18.75 16.09
CA VAL A 390 0.07 -19.42 14.79
C VAL A 390 0.93 -20.67 14.89
N THR A 391 2.05 -20.60 15.60
CA THR A 391 2.94 -21.76 15.83
C THR A 391 2.22 -22.90 16.55
N LEU A 392 1.52 -22.60 17.64
CA LEU A 392 0.78 -23.60 18.41
C LEU A 392 -0.40 -24.18 17.62
N ALA A 393 -1.19 -23.31 16.96
CA ALA A 393 -2.30 -23.73 16.13
C ALA A 393 -1.83 -24.65 14.99
N THR A 394 -0.73 -24.28 14.32
CA THR A 394 -0.12 -25.07 13.26
C THR A 394 0.28 -26.45 13.77
N GLY A 395 1.01 -26.53 14.92
CA GLY A 395 1.41 -27.79 15.53
C GLY A 395 0.25 -28.73 15.88
N VAL A 396 -0.86 -28.13 16.34
CA VAL A 396 -2.09 -28.88 16.63
C VAL A 396 -2.77 -29.36 15.33
N ILE A 397 -2.96 -28.47 14.36
CA ILE A 397 -3.68 -28.78 13.12
C ILE A 397 -3.03 -29.93 12.35
N PHE A 398 -1.73 -29.85 12.06
CA PHE A 398 -1.08 -30.91 11.32
C PHE A 398 -0.71 -32.12 12.17
N GLY A 399 -0.67 -32.01 13.48
CA GLY A 399 -0.41 -33.13 14.41
C GLY A 399 -1.65 -33.95 14.75
N LEU A 400 -2.82 -33.32 14.83
CA LEU A 400 -4.04 -33.97 15.31
C LEU A 400 -4.60 -35.00 14.28
N ILE A 401 -4.57 -34.67 13.00
CA ILE A 401 -5.11 -35.54 11.93
C ILE A 401 -4.36 -36.90 11.88
N PRO A 402 -3.01 -36.95 11.79
CA PRO A 402 -2.28 -38.20 11.85
C PRO A 402 -2.44 -38.93 13.19
N ALA A 403 -2.46 -38.20 14.30
CA ALA A 403 -2.57 -38.77 15.61
C ALA A 403 -3.91 -39.53 15.85
N LEU A 404 -5.03 -38.90 15.49
CA LEU A 404 -6.36 -39.50 15.61
C LEU A 404 -6.52 -40.73 14.73
N LYS A 405 -5.96 -40.71 13.50
CA LYS A 405 -6.02 -41.86 12.59
C LYS A 405 -5.17 -43.01 13.07
N SER A 406 -3.92 -42.76 13.44
CA SER A 406 -3.00 -43.82 13.95
C SER A 406 -3.52 -44.43 15.24
N ALA A 407 -4.30 -43.72 16.05
CA ALA A 407 -4.89 -44.21 17.28
C ALA A 407 -6.28 -44.87 17.09
N GLY A 408 -6.98 -44.59 15.98
CA GLY A 408 -8.40 -44.96 15.81
C GLY A 408 -8.66 -46.38 15.25
N GLU A 409 -7.67 -47.05 14.65
CA GLU A 409 -7.85 -48.36 13.99
C GLU A 409 -8.05 -49.46 15.08
N ARG A 410 -9.27 -50.04 15.09
CA ARG A 410 -9.73 -50.95 16.15
C ARG A 410 -9.17 -52.36 16.06
N ASP A 411 -8.76 -52.88 14.87
CA ASP A 411 -8.38 -54.28 14.71
C ASP A 411 -6.87 -54.43 14.54
N VAL A 412 -6.21 -54.75 15.64
CA VAL A 412 -4.77 -55.10 15.70
C VAL A 412 -4.51 -56.54 15.28
N MET A 413 -5.46 -57.47 15.56
CA MET A 413 -5.32 -58.92 15.35
C MET A 413 -5.26 -59.38 13.90
N PRO A 414 -6.04 -58.87 12.92
CA PRO A 414 -5.92 -59.30 11.53
C PRO A 414 -4.60 -58.90 10.91
N ARG A 415 -3.96 -57.83 11.35
CA ARG A 415 -2.66 -57.32 10.81
C ARG A 415 -1.45 -58.09 11.33
N LEU A 416 -1.56 -58.73 12.47
CA LEU A 416 -0.51 -59.60 13.02
C LEU A 416 -0.58 -61.03 12.45
N LYS A 417 -1.77 -61.48 11.99
CA LYS A 417 -2.00 -62.81 11.46
C LYS A 417 -1.92 -62.96 9.94
N GLN A 418 -2.14 -61.88 9.18
CA GLN A 418 -1.98 -61.88 7.74
C GLN A 418 -0.55 -61.47 7.39
N GLY A 419 0.25 -62.45 6.98
CA GLY A 419 1.58 -62.26 6.39
C GLY A 419 1.55 -61.19 5.31
N ASP A 420 2.67 -60.54 5.02
CA ASP A 420 3.00 -59.36 4.26
C ASP A 420 2.26 -59.07 2.92
N GLN A 421 1.42 -60.03 2.43
CA GLN A 421 0.85 -59.96 1.09
C GLN A 421 -0.37 -59.08 0.86
N ARG A 422 -0.98 -58.46 1.93
CA ARG A 422 -2.13 -57.53 1.79
C ARG A 422 -2.03 -56.24 2.56
N ILE A 423 -0.82 -55.70 2.73
CA ILE A 423 -0.62 -54.33 3.23
C ILE A 423 -0.74 -53.32 2.04
N GLY A 424 -1.71 -53.51 1.19
CA GLY A 424 -2.20 -52.43 0.35
C GLY A 424 -2.95 -51.47 1.25
N ALA A 425 -2.47 -50.22 1.37
CA ALA A 425 -3.13 -49.18 2.13
C ALA A 425 -4.62 -49.27 1.95
N GLY A 426 -5.35 -49.60 3.04
CA GLY A 426 -6.80 -49.68 3.02
C GLY A 426 -7.37 -48.40 2.38
N ALA A 427 -8.33 -48.56 1.49
CA ALA A 427 -8.95 -47.48 0.70
C ALA A 427 -9.19 -46.12 1.45
N PRO A 428 -9.43 -46.08 2.78
CA PRO A 428 -9.64 -44.83 3.52
C PRO A 428 -8.38 -43.96 3.67
N GLY A 429 -7.19 -44.54 3.92
CA GLY A 429 -5.97 -43.77 4.15
C GLY A 429 -5.51 -42.99 2.92
N ARG A 430 -5.61 -43.63 1.76
CA ARG A 430 -5.23 -43.05 0.46
C ARG A 430 -6.18 -41.95 0.00
N ARG A 431 -7.48 -42.05 0.34
CA ARG A 431 -8.47 -41.00 0.00
C ARG A 431 -8.13 -39.67 0.66
N TRP A 432 -7.70 -39.67 1.91
CA TRP A 432 -7.38 -38.44 2.64
C TRP A 432 -6.11 -37.75 2.11
N LEU A 433 -5.07 -38.53 1.77
CA LEU A 433 -3.87 -38.00 1.12
C LEU A 433 -4.23 -37.33 -0.21
N ASN A 434 -5.09 -37.96 -1.02
CA ASN A 434 -5.56 -37.36 -2.26
C ASN A 434 -6.36 -36.07 -2.04
N VAL A 435 -7.26 -36.04 -1.04
CA VAL A 435 -8.05 -34.84 -0.69
C VAL A 435 -7.16 -33.69 -0.27
N LEU A 436 -6.15 -33.95 0.57
CA LEU A 436 -5.21 -32.92 1.01
C LEU A 436 -4.41 -32.35 -0.17
N ILE A 437 -3.94 -33.22 -1.10
CA ILE A 437 -3.23 -32.77 -2.29
C ILE A 437 -4.14 -31.94 -3.21
N ILE A 438 -5.38 -32.38 -3.45
CA ILE A 438 -6.34 -31.62 -4.26
C ILE A 438 -6.59 -30.25 -3.66
N ALA A 439 -6.80 -30.18 -2.34
CA ALA A 439 -6.99 -28.92 -1.64
C ALA A 439 -5.75 -28.03 -1.73
N GLU A 440 -4.56 -28.60 -1.54
CA GLU A 440 -3.27 -27.91 -1.65
C GLU A 440 -3.08 -27.32 -3.06
N ILE A 441 -3.31 -28.11 -4.09
CA ILE A 441 -3.22 -27.68 -5.49
C ILE A 441 -4.25 -26.58 -5.77
N ALA A 442 -5.48 -26.70 -5.28
CA ALA A 442 -6.53 -25.70 -5.47
C ALA A 442 -6.16 -24.36 -4.84
N VAL A 443 -5.61 -24.37 -3.62
CA VAL A 443 -5.16 -23.17 -2.93
C VAL A 443 -3.94 -22.55 -3.62
N ALA A 444 -2.96 -23.38 -4.02
CA ALA A 444 -1.77 -22.92 -4.75
C ALA A 444 -2.14 -22.32 -6.11
N MET A 445 -3.10 -22.91 -6.82
CA MET A 445 -3.63 -22.38 -8.09
C MET A 445 -4.29 -21.03 -7.90
N THR A 446 -5.08 -20.87 -6.82
CA THR A 446 -5.72 -19.59 -6.48
C THR A 446 -4.68 -18.49 -6.23
N LEU A 447 -3.62 -18.80 -5.46
CA LEU A 447 -2.52 -17.87 -5.21
C LEU A 447 -1.76 -17.50 -6.49
N LEU A 448 -1.50 -18.49 -7.36
CA LEU A 448 -0.79 -18.28 -8.61
C LEU A 448 -1.58 -17.37 -9.56
N VAL A 449 -2.88 -17.58 -9.70
CA VAL A 449 -3.72 -16.74 -10.56
C VAL A 449 -3.80 -15.33 -9.99
N ALA A 450 -4.00 -15.19 -8.67
CA ALA A 450 -4.01 -13.86 -8.02
C ALA A 450 -2.68 -13.13 -8.23
N GLY A 451 -1.54 -13.79 -8.01
CA GLY A 451 -0.21 -13.23 -8.24
C GLY A 451 0.05 -12.86 -9.70
N GLY A 452 -0.34 -13.73 -10.63
CA GLY A 452 -0.19 -13.48 -12.07
C GLY A 452 -1.03 -12.32 -12.57
N LEU A 453 -2.29 -12.21 -12.12
CA LEU A 453 -3.16 -11.08 -12.44
C LEU A 453 -2.61 -9.76 -11.88
N MET A 454 -2.07 -9.76 -10.65
CA MET A 454 -1.45 -8.56 -10.08
C MET A 454 -0.18 -8.16 -10.84
N LEU A 455 0.64 -9.13 -11.22
CA LEU A 455 1.85 -8.86 -12.02
C LEU A 455 1.49 -8.30 -13.40
N GLN A 456 0.48 -8.86 -14.07
CA GLN A 456 -0.01 -8.37 -15.35
C GLN A 456 -0.62 -6.97 -15.22
N SER A 457 -1.40 -6.73 -14.15
CA SER A 457 -1.97 -5.42 -13.81
C SER A 457 -0.88 -4.37 -13.64
N PHE A 458 0.16 -4.69 -12.87
CA PHE A 458 1.30 -3.81 -12.69
C PHE A 458 2.06 -3.54 -13.99
N ASN A 459 2.29 -4.59 -14.80
CA ASN A 459 2.96 -4.43 -16.08
C ASN A 459 2.16 -3.53 -17.04
N ARG A 460 0.84 -3.67 -17.10
CA ARG A 460 -0.02 -2.76 -17.89
C ARG A 460 0.05 -1.33 -17.39
N LEU A 461 0.08 -1.14 -16.07
CA LEU A 461 0.16 0.19 -15.45
C LEU A 461 1.48 0.90 -15.79
N GLN A 462 2.59 0.17 -15.88
CA GLN A 462 3.88 0.71 -16.30
C GLN A 462 3.92 1.15 -17.77
N HIS A 463 3.07 0.57 -18.63
CA HIS A 463 3.04 0.85 -20.07
C HIS A 463 1.84 1.70 -20.50
N VAL A 464 1.18 2.37 -19.55
CA VAL A 464 0.11 3.33 -19.86
C VAL A 464 0.68 4.50 -20.63
N ASP A 465 0.02 4.89 -21.73
CA ASP A 465 0.33 6.13 -22.43
C ASP A 465 -0.02 7.34 -21.52
N LEU A 466 1.00 8.00 -21.04
CA LEU A 466 0.88 9.14 -20.13
C LEU A 466 0.42 10.43 -20.84
N GLY A 467 0.48 10.49 -22.18
CA GLY A 467 0.24 11.69 -22.97
C GLY A 467 1.42 12.67 -22.99
N PHE A 468 2.54 12.31 -22.33
CA PHE A 468 3.79 13.06 -22.29
C PHE A 468 5.01 12.12 -22.25
N ARG A 469 6.21 12.63 -22.40
CA ARG A 469 7.46 11.84 -22.40
C ARG A 469 8.21 12.00 -21.07
N PRO A 470 8.20 10.99 -20.17
CA PRO A 470 8.83 11.10 -18.86
C PRO A 470 10.36 10.99 -18.88
N ASP A 471 10.95 10.41 -19.95
CA ASP A 471 12.38 10.16 -20.02
C ASP A 471 13.18 11.46 -20.10
N HIS A 472 14.36 11.45 -19.49
CA HIS A 472 15.28 12.58 -19.46
C HIS A 472 14.69 13.88 -18.87
N LEU A 473 13.70 13.80 -18.00
CA LEU A 473 13.13 14.95 -17.29
C LEU A 473 13.60 14.97 -15.84
N LEU A 474 14.22 16.10 -15.45
CA LEU A 474 14.44 16.47 -14.06
C LEU A 474 13.33 17.40 -13.61
N THR A 475 12.80 17.21 -12.42
CA THR A 475 11.79 18.06 -11.82
C THR A 475 12.27 18.59 -10.47
N THR A 476 11.91 19.82 -10.16
CA THR A 476 12.17 20.41 -8.84
C THR A 476 11.12 21.45 -8.51
N LYS A 477 10.85 21.64 -7.23
CA LYS A 477 9.83 22.53 -6.71
C LYS A 477 10.45 23.75 -6.05
N MET A 478 9.96 24.92 -6.43
CA MET A 478 10.28 26.20 -5.84
C MET A 478 8.99 26.83 -5.30
N VAL A 479 9.01 27.35 -4.08
CA VAL A 479 7.90 28.11 -3.53
C VAL A 479 8.42 29.45 -3.10
N LEU A 480 7.95 30.50 -3.79
CA LEU A 480 8.41 31.85 -3.57
C LEU A 480 7.72 32.44 -2.32
N PRO A 481 8.48 32.93 -1.35
CA PRO A 481 7.91 33.59 -0.17
C PRO A 481 7.11 34.84 -0.57
N VAL A 482 5.86 34.91 -0.13
CA VAL A 482 5.00 36.07 -0.40
C VAL A 482 5.58 37.34 0.21
N SER A 483 6.34 37.23 1.31
CA SER A 483 7.04 38.35 1.93
C SER A 483 8.09 39.03 1.01
N LYS A 484 8.72 38.27 0.10
CA LYS A 484 9.73 38.78 -0.83
C LYS A 484 9.15 38.99 -2.25
N TYR A 485 8.21 38.15 -2.63
CA TYR A 485 7.57 38.13 -3.96
C TYR A 485 6.08 38.43 -3.84
N SER A 486 5.72 39.59 -3.30
CA SER A 486 4.32 39.99 -3.05
C SER A 486 3.55 40.23 -4.32
N GLU A 487 4.20 40.74 -5.38
CA GLU A 487 3.60 41.05 -6.67
C GLU A 487 3.74 39.92 -7.68
N HIS A 488 2.71 39.72 -8.50
CA HIS A 488 2.75 38.74 -9.57
C HIS A 488 3.91 38.98 -10.56
N ARG A 489 4.20 40.22 -10.92
CA ARG A 489 5.32 40.55 -11.80
C ARG A 489 6.67 40.13 -11.28
N GLN A 490 6.90 40.20 -9.97
CA GLN A 490 8.16 39.76 -9.35
C GLN A 490 8.33 38.26 -9.49
N ARG A 491 7.24 37.47 -9.32
CA ARG A 491 7.24 36.00 -9.51
C ARG A 491 7.50 35.62 -10.95
N VAL A 492 6.88 36.32 -11.90
CA VAL A 492 7.11 36.11 -13.33
C VAL A 492 8.57 36.40 -13.67
N ALA A 493 9.12 37.56 -13.24
CA ALA A 493 10.51 37.94 -13.49
C ALA A 493 11.51 36.94 -12.88
N PHE A 494 11.24 36.41 -11.67
CA PHE A 494 12.06 35.36 -11.07
C PHE A 494 12.06 34.08 -11.95
N ALA A 495 10.88 33.63 -12.36
CA ALA A 495 10.75 32.45 -13.19
C ALA A 495 11.47 32.61 -14.54
N ASP A 496 11.33 33.74 -15.18
CA ASP A 496 12.00 34.03 -16.45
C ASP A 496 13.53 34.02 -16.31
N GLN A 497 14.08 34.68 -15.27
CA GLN A 497 15.52 34.68 -14.99
C GLN A 497 16.08 33.29 -14.71
N VAL A 498 15.33 32.46 -13.93
CA VAL A 498 15.73 31.08 -13.67
C VAL A 498 15.70 30.27 -14.98
N LEU A 499 14.65 30.38 -15.77
CA LEU A 499 14.52 29.65 -17.04
C LEU A 499 15.62 30.03 -18.03
N GLU A 500 15.96 31.33 -18.15
CA GLU A 500 17.02 31.80 -19.01
C GLU A 500 18.38 31.19 -18.63
N ARG A 501 18.72 31.20 -17.32
CA ARG A 501 19.97 30.62 -16.84
C ARG A 501 20.03 29.11 -17.05
N VAL A 502 18.93 28.40 -16.70
CA VAL A 502 18.85 26.94 -16.81
C VAL A 502 18.94 26.48 -18.26
N ARG A 503 18.28 27.16 -19.20
CA ARG A 503 18.36 26.85 -20.65
C ARG A 503 19.78 26.98 -21.21
N ASN A 504 20.60 27.85 -20.65
CA ASN A 504 21.99 28.07 -21.08
C ASN A 504 22.99 27.08 -20.42
N LEU A 505 22.55 26.17 -19.56
CA LEU A 505 23.45 25.17 -18.96
C LEU A 505 23.82 24.08 -19.98
N PRO A 506 25.06 23.57 -19.95
CA PRO A 506 25.48 22.46 -20.79
C PRO A 506 24.61 21.22 -20.57
N GLY A 507 24.21 20.56 -21.65
CA GLY A 507 23.41 19.32 -21.58
C GLY A 507 21.93 19.52 -21.33
N ILE A 508 21.42 20.75 -21.21
CA ILE A 508 19.98 21.06 -21.17
C ILE A 508 19.45 21.27 -22.59
N ILE A 509 18.37 20.55 -22.90
CA ILE A 509 17.67 20.66 -24.20
C ILE A 509 16.59 21.73 -24.15
N SER A 510 15.81 21.75 -23.06
CA SER A 510 14.73 22.70 -22.81
C SER A 510 14.37 22.74 -21.33
N ALA A 511 13.77 23.84 -20.89
CA ALA A 511 13.27 24.01 -19.54
C ALA A 511 11.96 24.80 -19.53
N GLY A 512 11.06 24.46 -18.62
CA GLY A 512 9.81 25.15 -18.42
C GLY A 512 9.33 25.06 -16.99
N THR A 513 8.37 25.89 -16.61
CA THR A 513 7.75 25.88 -15.28
C THR A 513 6.26 25.57 -15.36
N THR A 514 5.74 24.96 -14.32
CA THR A 514 4.31 24.69 -14.14
C THR A 514 3.91 24.80 -12.67
N THR A 515 2.65 25.03 -12.40
CA THR A 515 2.12 25.00 -11.03
C THR A 515 2.05 23.58 -10.43
N ASN A 516 1.82 22.58 -11.28
CA ASN A 516 1.79 21.16 -10.87
C ASN A 516 2.41 20.29 -11.96
N ILE A 517 3.19 19.33 -11.54
CA ILE A 517 3.73 18.29 -12.42
C ILE A 517 2.63 17.20 -12.58
N PRO A 518 2.48 16.59 -13.77
CA PRO A 518 1.61 15.44 -13.95
C PRO A 518 1.94 14.33 -12.95
N LEU A 519 0.94 13.64 -12.46
CA LEU A 519 1.06 12.54 -11.48
C LEU A 519 1.54 12.96 -10.08
N GLU A 520 1.66 14.26 -9.80
CA GLU A 520 1.97 14.73 -8.45
C GLU A 520 0.74 14.52 -7.54
N ARG A 521 0.93 13.89 -6.38
CA ARG A 521 -0.13 13.64 -5.40
C ARG A 521 -0.61 14.89 -4.65
N GLU A 522 -0.01 16.04 -4.93
CA GLU A 522 -0.44 17.30 -4.33
C GLU A 522 -1.76 17.78 -4.93
N ILE A 523 -2.40 18.70 -4.24
CA ILE A 523 -3.75 19.22 -4.50
C ILE A 523 -3.90 19.57 -5.99
N ALA A 524 -4.80 18.88 -6.67
CA ALA A 524 -5.23 19.31 -8.00
C ALA A 524 -5.95 20.66 -7.86
N TYR A 525 -5.41 21.71 -8.49
CA TYR A 525 -6.11 22.99 -8.53
C TYR A 525 -7.21 22.91 -9.57
N ASP A 526 -8.39 22.53 -9.11
CA ASP A 526 -9.57 22.47 -9.96
C ASP A 526 -10.22 23.83 -10.08
N SER A 527 -10.72 24.14 -11.26
CA SER A 527 -11.41 25.38 -11.55
C SER A 527 -12.73 25.09 -12.23
N VAL A 528 -13.74 25.85 -11.84
CA VAL A 528 -15.00 25.91 -12.58
C VAL A 528 -14.82 26.80 -13.81
N PHE A 529 -15.48 26.45 -14.90
CA PHE A 529 -15.40 27.25 -16.12
C PHE A 529 -16.76 27.52 -16.75
N ASP A 530 -16.82 28.62 -17.52
CA ASP A 530 -17.93 28.97 -18.40
C ASP A 530 -17.42 29.01 -19.85
N VAL A 531 -18.27 28.59 -20.78
CA VAL A 531 -18.06 28.65 -22.21
C VAL A 531 -18.87 29.83 -22.78
N GLU A 532 -18.24 30.67 -23.62
CA GLU A 532 -18.91 31.82 -24.23
C GLU A 532 -20.07 31.35 -25.11
N GLY A 533 -21.21 32.05 -24.98
CA GLY A 533 -22.42 31.72 -25.74
C GLY A 533 -23.17 30.48 -25.27
N ARG A 534 -22.69 29.78 -24.20
CA ARG A 534 -23.35 28.60 -23.63
C ARG A 534 -23.67 28.82 -22.16
N PRO A 535 -24.79 29.50 -21.85
CA PRO A 535 -25.20 29.65 -20.46
C PRO A 535 -25.51 28.27 -19.85
N ARG A 536 -25.19 28.08 -18.58
CA ARG A 536 -25.49 26.85 -17.85
C ARG A 536 -27.00 26.65 -17.76
N THR A 537 -27.48 25.57 -18.29
CA THR A 537 -28.91 25.17 -18.23
C THR A 537 -29.31 24.72 -16.83
N ASN A 538 -28.39 24.10 -16.10
CA ASN A 538 -28.57 23.69 -14.71
C ASN A 538 -27.51 24.39 -13.85
N PRO A 539 -27.89 25.19 -12.85
CA PRO A 539 -26.94 25.84 -11.93
C PRO A 539 -26.08 24.85 -11.12
N ASN A 540 -26.54 23.60 -10.99
CA ASN A 540 -25.80 22.54 -10.29
C ASN A 540 -24.83 21.78 -11.19
N ASP A 541 -24.98 21.90 -12.52
CA ASP A 541 -24.03 21.33 -13.49
C ASP A 541 -22.82 22.28 -13.59
N VAL A 542 -21.80 21.96 -12.81
CA VAL A 542 -20.60 22.80 -12.66
C VAL A 542 -19.48 22.10 -13.38
N PRO A 543 -19.15 22.52 -14.63
CA PRO A 543 -18.05 21.94 -15.37
C PRO A 543 -16.72 22.29 -14.69
N ILE A 544 -15.91 21.26 -14.42
CA ILE A 544 -14.66 21.37 -13.69
C ILE A 544 -13.51 20.98 -14.61
N THR A 545 -12.43 21.72 -14.51
CA THR A 545 -11.19 21.44 -15.23
C THR A 545 -10.00 21.60 -14.28
N SER A 546 -9.00 20.76 -14.42
CA SER A 546 -7.72 20.96 -13.75
C SER A 546 -6.99 22.15 -14.35
N HIS A 547 -6.49 23.03 -13.50
CA HIS A 547 -5.89 24.30 -13.85
C HIS A 547 -4.37 24.24 -13.74
N ARG A 548 -3.67 24.55 -14.83
CA ARG A 548 -2.21 24.57 -14.90
C ARG A 548 -1.73 25.91 -15.46
N LEU A 549 -0.90 26.60 -14.70
CA LEU A 549 -0.18 27.77 -15.18
C LEU A 549 1.21 27.32 -15.63
N VAL A 550 1.57 27.67 -16.85
CA VAL A 550 2.78 27.15 -17.48
C VAL A 550 3.60 28.26 -18.15
N SER A 551 4.91 28.08 -18.17
CA SER A 551 5.79 28.90 -19.01
C SER A 551 5.65 28.51 -20.50
N PRO A 552 6.06 29.35 -21.44
CA PRO A 552 5.92 29.10 -22.87
C PRO A 552 6.42 27.73 -23.31
N ASP A 553 7.61 27.30 -22.88
CA ASP A 553 8.23 26.07 -23.35
C ASP A 553 7.84 24.83 -22.54
N TYR A 554 7.01 24.96 -21.51
CA TYR A 554 6.68 23.83 -20.62
C TYR A 554 6.09 22.63 -21.37
N LEU A 555 5.06 22.86 -22.18
CA LEU A 555 4.37 21.81 -22.94
C LEU A 555 5.31 21.10 -23.93
N LYS A 556 6.22 21.86 -24.57
CA LYS A 556 7.28 21.33 -25.42
C LYS A 556 8.31 20.52 -24.60
N THR A 557 8.69 21.05 -23.43
CA THR A 557 9.67 20.39 -22.54
C THR A 557 9.17 19.04 -22.05
N VAL A 558 7.91 18.93 -21.64
CA VAL A 558 7.34 17.63 -21.23
C VAL A 558 6.99 16.73 -22.41
N GLY A 559 7.00 17.27 -23.64
CA GLY A 559 6.82 16.51 -24.88
C GLY A 559 5.38 16.06 -25.09
N VAL A 560 4.40 16.94 -24.82
CA VAL A 560 2.99 16.68 -25.14
C VAL A 560 2.76 16.67 -26.66
N THR A 561 1.76 15.93 -27.10
CA THR A 561 1.38 15.88 -28.52
C THR A 561 0.33 16.93 -28.81
N LEU A 562 0.65 17.89 -29.70
CA LEU A 562 -0.29 18.87 -30.23
C LEU A 562 -1.21 18.19 -31.24
N VAL A 563 -2.53 18.35 -31.06
CA VAL A 563 -3.57 17.79 -31.94
C VAL A 563 -4.03 18.83 -32.95
N LYS A 564 -4.28 20.07 -32.49
CA LYS A 564 -4.73 21.17 -33.32
C LYS A 564 -4.16 22.50 -32.82
N GLY A 565 -4.00 23.49 -33.73
CA GLY A 565 -3.60 24.85 -33.38
C GLY A 565 -2.12 24.99 -33.07
N ARG A 566 -1.75 25.76 -32.03
CA ARG A 566 -0.38 25.99 -31.56
C ARG A 566 -0.25 25.84 -30.04
N LEU A 567 0.97 25.61 -29.58
CA LEU A 567 1.29 25.68 -28.16
C LEU A 567 1.48 27.14 -27.71
N ILE A 568 1.56 27.36 -26.40
CA ILE A 568 1.93 28.61 -25.75
C ILE A 568 3.38 28.95 -26.16
N ASP A 569 3.62 30.21 -26.54
CA ASP A 569 4.94 30.71 -26.88
C ASP A 569 5.27 32.03 -26.16
N ASP A 570 6.47 32.60 -26.41
CA ASP A 570 6.94 33.83 -25.77
C ASP A 570 6.14 35.08 -26.18
N GLY A 571 5.29 34.99 -27.19
CA GLY A 571 4.35 36.07 -27.60
C GLY A 571 3.13 36.16 -26.70
N ASP A 572 2.81 35.13 -25.90
CA ASP A 572 1.61 35.06 -25.03
C ASP A 572 1.87 35.73 -23.66
N ARG A 573 2.27 36.99 -23.66
CA ARG A 573 2.62 37.79 -22.47
C ARG A 573 1.39 38.42 -21.80
N ALA A 574 1.60 38.99 -20.61
CA ALA A 574 0.57 39.59 -19.78
C ALA A 574 -0.22 40.73 -20.47
N ASP A 575 0.40 41.48 -21.40
CA ASP A 575 -0.17 42.58 -22.15
C ASP A 575 -0.91 42.13 -23.41
N ARG A 576 -0.92 40.85 -23.75
CA ARG A 576 -1.56 40.26 -24.90
C ARG A 576 -2.93 39.70 -24.59
N LEU A 577 -3.67 39.31 -25.65
CA LEU A 577 -4.96 38.64 -25.47
C LEU A 577 -4.80 37.36 -24.61
N PRO A 578 -5.66 37.17 -23.61
CA PRO A 578 -5.66 35.97 -22.79
C PRO A 578 -5.89 34.71 -23.63
N VAL A 579 -5.00 33.75 -23.53
CA VAL A 579 -5.04 32.50 -24.32
C VAL A 579 -5.00 31.27 -23.44
N VAL A 580 -5.48 30.16 -23.98
CA VAL A 580 -5.50 28.86 -23.30
C VAL A 580 -5.24 27.72 -24.28
N VAL A 581 -4.45 26.73 -23.87
CA VAL A 581 -4.33 25.43 -24.52
C VAL A 581 -5.13 24.41 -23.68
N ILE A 582 -5.92 23.57 -24.33
CA ILE A 582 -6.85 22.65 -23.68
C ILE A 582 -6.56 21.20 -24.06
N SER A 583 -6.95 20.26 -23.21
CA SER A 583 -6.92 18.84 -23.51
C SER A 583 -8.06 18.43 -24.45
N GLU A 584 -7.94 17.29 -25.15
CA GLU A 584 -9.01 16.72 -26.00
C GLU A 584 -10.29 16.48 -25.20
N GLU A 585 -10.18 16.02 -23.95
CA GLU A 585 -11.32 15.79 -23.07
C GLU A 585 -12.07 17.09 -22.78
N LEU A 586 -11.35 18.18 -22.46
CA LEU A 586 -11.97 19.49 -22.25
C LEU A 586 -12.64 20.00 -23.53
N ALA A 587 -12.00 19.84 -24.69
CA ALA A 587 -12.58 20.22 -25.98
C ALA A 587 -13.89 19.45 -26.23
N ARG A 588 -13.92 18.15 -25.94
CA ARG A 588 -15.10 17.29 -26.12
C ARG A 588 -16.26 17.69 -25.20
N GLN A 589 -15.96 18.03 -23.95
CA GLN A 589 -16.97 18.46 -22.98
C GLN A 589 -17.51 19.84 -23.27
N ALA A 590 -16.61 20.80 -23.57
CA ALA A 590 -16.99 22.19 -23.81
C ALA A 590 -17.63 22.42 -25.18
N TRP A 591 -17.20 21.71 -26.24
CA TRP A 591 -17.67 21.88 -27.63
C TRP A 591 -17.86 20.54 -28.34
N PRO A 592 -18.88 19.72 -27.95
CA PRO A 592 -19.13 18.43 -28.59
C PRO A 592 -19.34 18.54 -30.09
N GLY A 593 -18.47 17.91 -30.88
CA GLY A 593 -18.57 17.89 -32.34
C GLY A 593 -18.20 19.19 -33.06
N GLU A 594 -17.73 20.21 -32.35
CA GLU A 594 -17.34 21.51 -32.96
C GLU A 594 -15.83 21.71 -32.86
N ASP A 595 -15.29 22.60 -33.67
CA ASP A 595 -13.88 23.03 -33.53
C ASP A 595 -13.74 24.04 -32.40
N PRO A 596 -12.90 23.74 -31.38
CA PRO A 596 -12.70 24.63 -30.23
C PRO A 596 -11.78 25.81 -30.52
N LEU A 597 -10.97 25.77 -31.60
CA LEU A 597 -10.00 26.84 -31.91
C LEU A 597 -10.70 28.18 -32.10
N GLY A 598 -10.16 29.25 -31.53
CA GLY A 598 -10.70 30.61 -31.58
C GLY A 598 -11.90 30.86 -30.67
N LYS A 599 -12.50 29.83 -30.07
CA LYS A 599 -13.59 29.97 -29.09
C LYS A 599 -13.06 30.38 -27.72
N ARG A 600 -13.94 30.90 -26.86
CA ARG A 600 -13.54 31.49 -25.59
C ARG A 600 -14.12 30.75 -24.39
N ILE A 601 -13.31 30.64 -23.36
CA ILE A 601 -13.60 30.00 -22.06
C ILE A 601 -13.07 30.89 -20.95
N LYS A 602 -13.76 30.92 -19.81
CA LYS A 602 -13.27 31.67 -18.64
C LYS A 602 -13.36 30.88 -17.36
N ARG A 603 -12.47 31.20 -16.43
CA ARG A 603 -12.54 30.71 -15.04
C ARG A 603 -13.68 31.37 -14.29
N VAL A 604 -14.32 30.59 -13.39
CA VAL A 604 -15.35 31.10 -12.48
C VAL A 604 -14.93 30.81 -11.04
N ARG A 605 -14.90 31.86 -10.22
CA ARG A 605 -14.64 31.73 -8.77
C ARG A 605 -15.39 32.83 -8.01
N GLY A 606 -16.57 32.50 -7.50
CA GLY A 606 -17.43 33.47 -6.83
C GLY A 606 -17.74 34.67 -7.73
N ASP A 607 -17.61 35.88 -7.19
CA ASP A 607 -17.85 37.13 -7.90
C ASP A 607 -16.63 37.68 -8.66
N GLN A 608 -15.51 36.96 -8.66
CA GLN A 608 -14.31 37.38 -9.37
C GLN A 608 -14.53 37.32 -10.89
N ASN A 609 -14.28 38.45 -11.56
CA ASN A 609 -14.41 38.53 -13.01
C ASN A 609 -13.08 38.20 -13.68
N PHE A 610 -12.90 36.94 -14.06
CA PHE A 610 -11.73 36.53 -14.85
C PHE A 610 -11.93 36.86 -16.31
N PRO A 611 -10.82 37.15 -17.06
CA PRO A 611 -10.91 37.43 -18.50
C PRO A 611 -11.33 36.17 -19.27
N TRP A 612 -11.99 36.42 -20.42
CA TRP A 612 -12.23 35.40 -21.43
C TRP A 612 -10.90 35.02 -22.09
N MET A 613 -10.54 33.75 -22.08
CA MET A 613 -9.35 33.19 -22.70
C MET A 613 -9.72 32.55 -24.04
N THR A 614 -8.94 32.85 -25.11
CA THR A 614 -9.14 32.26 -26.44
C THR A 614 -8.39 30.94 -26.54
N VAL A 615 -9.06 29.89 -26.98
CA VAL A 615 -8.45 28.57 -27.22
C VAL A 615 -7.56 28.67 -28.46
N ILE A 616 -6.23 28.49 -28.25
CA ILE A 616 -5.22 28.56 -29.32
C ILE A 616 -4.69 27.21 -29.74
N GLY A 617 -4.89 26.19 -28.91
CA GLY A 617 -4.43 24.84 -29.21
C GLY A 617 -5.16 23.77 -28.42
N VAL A 618 -5.17 22.59 -29.00
CA VAL A 618 -5.67 21.34 -28.38
C VAL A 618 -4.54 20.34 -28.34
N ILE A 619 -4.30 19.77 -27.15
CA ILE A 619 -3.29 18.73 -26.96
C ILE A 619 -3.95 17.40 -26.58
N LYS A 620 -3.25 16.30 -26.83
CA LYS A 620 -3.65 14.98 -26.35
C LYS A 620 -3.81 14.98 -24.81
N ASP A 621 -4.76 14.19 -24.31
CA ASP A 621 -5.00 14.10 -22.88
C ASP A 621 -3.73 13.64 -22.13
N VAL A 622 -3.33 14.38 -21.10
CA VAL A 622 -2.26 14.05 -20.19
C VAL A 622 -2.86 13.35 -18.97
N LYS A 623 -2.29 12.23 -18.56
CA LYS A 623 -2.74 11.51 -17.37
C LYS A 623 -2.29 12.25 -16.12
N GLU A 624 -3.25 12.83 -15.42
CA GLU A 624 -3.04 13.53 -14.15
C GLU A 624 -3.07 12.57 -12.94
N ASP A 625 -3.81 11.47 -13.07
CA ASP A 625 -3.94 10.41 -12.03
C ASP A 625 -3.98 9.03 -12.69
N LEU A 626 -3.02 8.17 -12.34
CA LEU A 626 -2.98 6.80 -12.84
C LEU A 626 -4.03 5.90 -12.21
N PHE A 627 -4.51 6.21 -11.01
CA PHE A 627 -5.46 5.36 -10.30
C PHE A 627 -6.90 5.59 -10.71
N ASN A 628 -7.19 6.79 -11.21
CA ASN A 628 -8.51 7.17 -11.72
C ASN A 628 -8.55 7.18 -13.25
N TYR A 629 -7.87 6.22 -13.89
CA TYR A 629 -7.65 6.13 -15.34
C TYR A 629 -8.94 6.08 -16.18
N ARG A 630 -10.07 5.72 -15.55
CA ARG A 630 -11.39 5.67 -16.22
C ARG A 630 -11.93 7.06 -16.53
N ILE A 631 -11.40 8.09 -15.87
CA ILE A 631 -11.84 9.47 -16.03
C ILE A 631 -10.65 10.26 -16.54
N ASN A 632 -10.63 10.59 -17.82
CA ASN A 632 -9.73 11.63 -18.32
C ASN A 632 -10.24 12.96 -17.74
N ARG A 633 -9.48 13.54 -16.81
CA ARG A 633 -9.81 14.86 -16.30
C ARG A 633 -9.59 15.89 -17.38
N PRO A 634 -10.55 16.78 -17.64
CA PRO A 634 -10.31 17.91 -18.51
C PRO A 634 -9.23 18.81 -17.91
N VAL A 635 -8.27 19.24 -18.71
CA VAL A 635 -7.16 20.10 -18.28
C VAL A 635 -7.03 21.28 -19.22
N TRP A 636 -6.77 22.45 -18.66
CA TRP A 636 -6.33 23.60 -19.43
C TRP A 636 -4.99 24.12 -18.96
N TYR A 637 -4.25 24.71 -19.88
CA TYR A 637 -2.94 25.28 -19.67
C TYR A 637 -2.98 26.75 -20.04
N VAL A 638 -2.67 27.63 -19.09
CA VAL A 638 -2.71 29.09 -19.24
C VAL A 638 -1.31 29.64 -19.06
N PRO A 639 -0.87 30.63 -19.86
CA PRO A 639 0.42 31.27 -19.63
C PRO A 639 0.51 31.84 -18.22
N TYR A 640 1.55 31.47 -17.46
CA TYR A 640 1.70 31.91 -16.06
C TYR A 640 1.80 33.44 -15.92
N ALA A 641 2.23 34.13 -16.99
CA ALA A 641 2.29 35.61 -17.03
C ALA A 641 0.90 36.28 -17.13
N GLN A 642 -0.12 35.55 -17.66
CA GLN A 642 -1.45 36.12 -17.92
C GLN A 642 -2.45 35.95 -16.77
N LEU A 643 -2.12 35.15 -15.73
CA LEU A 643 -3.04 34.89 -14.61
C LEU A 643 -2.31 35.01 -13.29
N GLU A 644 -2.79 35.91 -12.44
CA GLU A 644 -2.28 36.09 -11.08
C GLU A 644 -2.45 34.83 -10.21
N ASN A 645 -1.37 34.43 -9.52
CA ASN A 645 -1.40 33.32 -8.61
C ASN A 645 -0.26 33.36 -7.60
N ASN A 646 -0.43 32.62 -6.49
CA ASN A 646 0.57 32.39 -5.46
C ASN A 646 0.96 30.91 -5.35
N PHE A 647 0.80 30.13 -6.44
CA PHE A 647 1.09 28.70 -6.41
C PHE A 647 2.59 28.42 -6.51
N PRO A 648 3.03 27.24 -6.05
CA PRO A 648 4.39 26.78 -6.27
C PRO A 648 4.78 26.82 -7.75
N LEU A 649 6.05 27.04 -8.04
CA LEU A 649 6.64 26.88 -9.36
C LEU A 649 7.41 25.54 -9.39
N ASN A 650 6.94 24.60 -10.18
CA ASN A 650 7.70 23.40 -10.49
C ASN A 650 8.52 23.64 -11.75
N LEU A 651 9.84 23.56 -11.63
CA LEU A 651 10.76 23.63 -12.76
C LEU A 651 10.91 22.24 -13.35
N VAL A 652 10.70 22.11 -14.64
CA VAL A 652 10.89 20.87 -15.40
C VAL A 652 11.99 21.09 -16.42
N VAL A 653 12.99 20.25 -16.45
CA VAL A 653 14.18 20.39 -17.29
C VAL A 653 14.39 19.10 -18.07
N ARG A 654 14.45 19.21 -19.40
CA ARG A 654 14.82 18.11 -20.29
C ARG A 654 16.32 18.12 -20.55
N THR A 655 16.97 17.01 -20.29
CA THR A 655 18.40 16.84 -20.44
C THR A 655 18.75 15.95 -21.64
N SER A 656 19.96 16.12 -22.19
CA SER A 656 20.49 15.22 -23.23
C SER A 656 21.07 13.91 -22.66
N GLY A 657 21.43 13.90 -21.38
CA GLY A 657 22.00 12.76 -20.64
C GLY A 657 21.18 12.41 -19.42
N GLU A 658 21.83 11.81 -18.40
CA GLU A 658 21.20 11.44 -17.14
C GLU A 658 20.71 12.68 -16.39
N PRO A 659 19.39 12.81 -16.08
CA PRO A 659 18.84 14.03 -15.50
C PRO A 659 19.42 14.37 -14.12
N ALA A 660 19.74 13.36 -13.30
CA ALA A 660 20.27 13.55 -11.97
C ALA A 660 21.59 14.32 -11.98
N SER A 661 22.39 14.20 -13.04
CA SER A 661 23.69 14.90 -13.18
C SER A 661 23.54 16.43 -13.30
N ALA A 662 22.38 16.91 -13.77
CA ALA A 662 22.10 18.35 -13.90
C ALA A 662 21.70 19.00 -12.57
N THR A 663 21.43 18.23 -11.51
CA THR A 663 20.88 18.75 -10.24
C THR A 663 21.71 19.87 -9.63
N ALA A 664 23.05 19.72 -9.55
CA ALA A 664 23.93 20.72 -8.95
C ALA A 664 23.92 22.03 -9.77
N ALA A 665 24.03 21.92 -11.09
CA ALA A 665 24.02 23.08 -11.98
C ALA A 665 22.68 23.83 -11.97
N VAL A 666 21.57 23.10 -11.91
CA VAL A 666 20.23 23.70 -11.80
C VAL A 666 20.08 24.42 -10.44
N ARG A 667 20.56 23.82 -9.34
CA ARG A 667 20.55 24.46 -8.02
C ARG A 667 21.35 25.76 -8.02
N GLU A 668 22.53 25.74 -8.58
CA GLU A 668 23.39 26.91 -8.68
C GLU A 668 22.74 28.02 -9.55
N ALA A 669 22.12 27.64 -10.65
CA ALA A 669 21.38 28.59 -11.49
C ALA A 669 20.20 29.28 -10.76
N VAL A 670 19.49 28.56 -9.91
CA VAL A 670 18.42 29.13 -9.06
C VAL A 670 19.01 30.03 -7.98
N HIS A 671 20.06 29.60 -7.27
CA HIS A 671 20.75 30.39 -6.23
C HIS A 671 21.40 31.64 -6.80
N ALA A 672 21.84 31.63 -8.05
CA ALA A 672 22.36 32.82 -8.72
C ALA A 672 21.31 33.91 -9.00
N VAL A 673 20.01 33.53 -9.00
CA VAL A 673 18.88 34.48 -9.07
C VAL A 673 18.48 34.92 -7.66
N ASP A 674 18.36 33.98 -6.74
CA ASP A 674 18.01 34.23 -5.33
C ASP A 674 18.72 33.23 -4.42
N PRO A 675 19.78 33.66 -3.68
CA PRO A 675 20.53 32.80 -2.78
C PRO A 675 19.69 32.19 -1.63
N ASP A 676 18.59 32.83 -1.25
CA ASP A 676 17.68 32.37 -0.18
C ASP A 676 16.59 31.40 -0.66
N GLN A 677 16.49 31.18 -1.99
CA GLN A 677 15.46 30.32 -2.55
C GLN A 677 15.92 28.87 -2.63
N PRO A 678 15.41 27.97 -1.75
CA PRO A 678 15.72 26.56 -1.87
C PRO A 678 14.98 25.90 -3.02
N ILE A 679 15.63 24.91 -3.64
CA ILE A 679 14.96 23.92 -4.48
C ILE A 679 14.62 22.70 -3.63
N SER A 680 13.46 22.12 -3.86
CA SER A 680 12.96 20.95 -3.13
C SER A 680 12.41 19.90 -4.08
N ASN A 681 12.20 18.69 -3.61
CA ASN A 681 11.66 17.58 -4.40
C ASN A 681 12.41 17.39 -5.73
N VAL A 682 13.76 17.47 -5.67
CA VAL A 682 14.59 17.26 -6.86
C VAL A 682 14.59 15.76 -7.17
N MET A 683 13.97 15.39 -8.27
CA MET A 683 13.85 13.98 -8.71
C MET A 683 13.65 13.90 -10.22
N THR A 684 13.99 12.78 -10.79
CA THR A 684 13.64 12.50 -12.19
C THR A 684 12.14 12.21 -12.29
N MET A 685 11.55 12.45 -13.47
CA MET A 685 10.14 12.12 -13.71
C MET A 685 9.88 10.60 -13.56
N ASN A 686 10.86 9.76 -13.90
CA ASN A 686 10.78 8.31 -13.72
C ASN A 686 10.80 7.91 -12.23
N GLU A 687 11.55 8.61 -11.38
CA GLU A 687 11.48 8.42 -9.93
C GLU A 687 10.13 8.84 -9.37
N ASN A 688 9.58 9.97 -9.83
CA ASN A 688 8.24 10.41 -9.44
C ASN A 688 7.18 9.36 -9.83
N LEU A 689 7.22 8.89 -11.08
CA LEU A 689 6.35 7.81 -11.56
C LEU A 689 6.51 6.53 -10.75
N SER A 690 7.74 6.14 -10.44
CA SER A 690 8.04 4.98 -9.59
C SER A 690 7.49 5.15 -8.17
N GLY A 691 7.54 6.37 -7.62
CA GLY A 691 6.95 6.73 -6.33
C GLY A 691 5.42 6.61 -6.32
N VAL A 692 4.76 6.98 -7.41
CA VAL A 692 3.31 6.83 -7.56
C VAL A 692 2.91 5.35 -7.60
N LEU A 693 3.71 4.51 -8.26
CA LEU A 693 3.46 3.09 -8.47
C LEU A 693 3.98 2.17 -7.35
N VAL A 694 4.56 2.74 -6.29
CA VAL A 694 5.23 1.94 -5.25
C VAL A 694 4.30 0.96 -4.55
N THR A 695 3.05 1.34 -4.31
CA THR A 695 2.03 0.50 -3.64
C THR A 695 1.68 -0.72 -4.49
N GLU A 696 1.43 -0.52 -5.77
CA GLU A 696 1.07 -1.56 -6.73
C GLU A 696 2.25 -2.49 -6.98
N ARG A 697 3.45 -1.94 -7.14
CA ARG A 697 4.70 -2.71 -7.24
C ARG A 697 4.92 -3.59 -6.01
N PHE A 698 4.75 -3.02 -4.82
CA PHE A 698 4.88 -3.75 -3.56
C PHE A 698 3.88 -4.92 -3.47
N GLY A 699 2.59 -4.66 -3.76
CA GLY A 699 1.56 -5.69 -3.79
C GLY A 699 1.85 -6.79 -4.81
N ALA A 700 2.23 -6.42 -6.04
CA ALA A 700 2.57 -7.37 -7.11
C ALA A 700 3.78 -8.25 -6.75
N ILE A 701 4.86 -7.68 -6.20
CA ILE A 701 6.05 -8.45 -5.76
C ILE A 701 5.67 -9.43 -4.66
N LEU A 702 4.98 -8.98 -3.60
CA LEU A 702 4.62 -9.86 -2.49
C LEU A 702 3.69 -10.99 -2.92
N MET A 703 2.66 -10.69 -3.71
CA MET A 703 1.74 -11.71 -4.21
C MET A 703 2.45 -12.70 -5.13
N SER A 704 3.39 -12.24 -5.97
CA SER A 704 4.20 -13.13 -6.82
C SER A 704 5.13 -14.04 -6.02
N LEU A 705 5.73 -13.53 -4.93
CA LEU A 705 6.55 -14.35 -4.03
C LEU A 705 5.70 -15.40 -3.29
N LEU A 706 4.51 -15.03 -2.83
CA LEU A 706 3.57 -15.96 -2.20
C LEU A 706 3.10 -17.02 -3.19
N ALA A 707 2.79 -16.63 -4.43
CA ALA A 707 2.41 -17.53 -5.50
C ALA A 707 3.51 -18.52 -5.86
N ALA A 708 4.75 -18.05 -6.00
CA ALA A 708 5.92 -18.90 -6.26
C ALA A 708 6.18 -19.86 -5.10
N SER A 709 6.06 -19.39 -3.86
CA SER A 709 6.19 -20.23 -2.66
C SER A 709 5.09 -21.29 -2.59
N GLY A 710 3.85 -20.92 -2.90
CA GLY A 710 2.72 -21.84 -2.98
C GLY A 710 2.92 -22.92 -4.05
N LEU A 711 3.39 -22.55 -5.23
CA LEU A 711 3.73 -23.49 -6.32
C LEU A 711 4.82 -24.48 -5.89
N LEU A 712 5.89 -23.96 -5.27
CA LEU A 712 6.99 -24.81 -4.79
C LEU A 712 6.52 -25.81 -3.73
N LEU A 713 5.73 -25.35 -2.76
CA LEU A 713 5.19 -26.22 -1.72
C LEU A 713 4.23 -27.26 -2.30
N ALA A 714 3.33 -26.88 -3.23
CA ALA A 714 2.44 -27.83 -3.90
C ALA A 714 3.20 -28.87 -4.72
N ALA A 715 4.28 -28.47 -5.40
CA ALA A 715 5.15 -29.39 -6.12
C ALA A 715 5.85 -30.38 -5.17
N LEU A 716 6.32 -29.90 -4.00
CA LEU A 716 6.94 -30.76 -2.97
C LEU A 716 5.92 -31.73 -2.34
N GLY A 717 4.68 -31.27 -2.10
CA GLY A 717 3.60 -32.11 -1.59
C GLY A 717 3.23 -33.21 -2.56
N LEU A 718 3.04 -32.87 -3.83
CA LEU A 718 2.76 -33.81 -4.88
C LEU A 718 3.90 -34.82 -5.07
N TYR A 719 5.16 -34.32 -5.09
CA TYR A 719 6.34 -35.18 -5.13
C TYR A 719 6.38 -36.17 -3.96
N GLY A 720 6.16 -35.69 -2.73
CA GLY A 720 6.19 -36.51 -1.51
C GLY A 720 5.18 -37.65 -1.54
N VAL A 721 3.93 -37.35 -1.94
CA VAL A 721 2.89 -38.37 -2.01
C VAL A 721 3.08 -39.34 -3.20
N MET A 722 3.57 -38.84 -4.34
CA MET A 722 3.89 -39.71 -5.45
C MET A 722 5.08 -40.63 -5.14
N ALA A 723 6.14 -40.13 -4.51
CA ALA A 723 7.27 -40.92 -4.06
C ALA A 723 6.83 -42.01 -3.05
N TYR A 724 5.95 -41.65 -2.13
CA TYR A 724 5.34 -42.57 -1.18
C TYR A 724 4.48 -43.64 -1.91
N SER A 725 3.61 -43.23 -2.85
CA SER A 725 2.75 -44.15 -3.63
C SER A 725 3.56 -45.14 -4.43
N VAL A 726 4.70 -44.73 -5.00
CA VAL A 726 5.65 -45.58 -5.71
C VAL A 726 6.33 -46.57 -4.76
N SER A 727 6.81 -46.08 -3.61
CA SER A 727 7.47 -46.95 -2.60
C SER A 727 6.54 -48.08 -2.08
N GLN A 728 5.28 -47.79 -1.93
CA GLN A 728 4.26 -48.78 -1.50
C GLN A 728 3.93 -49.83 -2.57
N ARG A 729 4.22 -49.55 -3.86
CA ARG A 729 3.93 -50.43 -4.97
C ARG A 729 5.18 -51.00 -5.60
N THR A 730 6.32 -50.92 -4.93
CA THR A 730 7.60 -51.34 -5.46
C THR A 730 7.58 -52.82 -5.87
N ALA A 731 7.00 -53.71 -5.01
CA ALA A 731 6.82 -55.13 -5.30
C ALA A 731 5.84 -55.36 -6.47
N GLU A 732 4.70 -54.68 -6.55
CA GLU A 732 3.72 -54.73 -7.64
C GLU A 732 4.36 -54.29 -8.96
N ILE A 733 5.13 -53.22 -8.94
CA ILE A 733 5.84 -52.66 -10.09
C ILE A 733 6.95 -53.64 -10.54
N GLY A 734 7.71 -54.16 -9.56
CA GLY A 734 8.75 -55.16 -9.82
C GLY A 734 8.19 -56.44 -10.47
N LEU A 735 7.06 -56.93 -9.96
CA LEU A 735 6.36 -58.09 -10.54
C LEU A 735 5.88 -57.82 -11.99
N ARG A 736 5.29 -56.66 -12.26
CA ARG A 736 4.85 -56.26 -13.59
C ARG A 736 6.01 -56.15 -14.57
N VAL A 737 7.13 -55.56 -14.12
CA VAL A 737 8.34 -55.46 -14.93
C VAL A 737 8.96 -56.86 -15.21
N ALA A 738 8.95 -57.75 -14.19
CA ALA A 738 9.39 -59.15 -14.36
C ALA A 738 8.50 -59.94 -15.31
N LEU A 739 7.20 -59.62 -15.41
CA LEU A 739 6.23 -60.19 -16.35
C LEU A 739 6.24 -59.51 -17.73
N GLY A 740 7.20 -58.64 -18.01
CA GLY A 740 7.42 -58.04 -19.33
C GLY A 740 6.68 -56.71 -19.58
N ALA A 741 6.15 -56.04 -18.55
CA ALA A 741 5.53 -54.74 -18.74
C ALA A 741 6.56 -53.70 -19.23
N GLN A 742 6.20 -52.94 -20.27
CA GLN A 742 7.07 -51.90 -20.83
C GLN A 742 7.18 -50.72 -19.83
N ARG A 743 8.35 -50.10 -19.82
CA ARG A 743 8.63 -48.88 -18.97
C ARG A 743 7.63 -47.78 -19.17
N THR A 744 7.10 -47.62 -20.38
CA THR A 744 6.06 -46.62 -20.72
C THR A 744 4.76 -46.86 -20.00
N HIS A 745 4.32 -48.12 -19.82
CA HIS A 745 3.08 -48.44 -19.10
C HIS A 745 3.17 -48.10 -17.61
N VAL A 746 4.33 -48.33 -16.97
CA VAL A 746 4.56 -47.95 -15.55
C VAL A 746 4.59 -46.44 -15.40
N LEU A 747 5.24 -45.72 -16.35
CA LEU A 747 5.22 -44.24 -16.37
C LEU A 747 3.80 -43.69 -16.52
N GLN A 748 3.02 -44.19 -17.48
CA GLN A 748 1.64 -43.79 -17.73
C GLN A 748 0.76 -43.99 -16.50
N LEU A 749 0.94 -45.07 -15.76
CA LEU A 749 0.16 -45.35 -14.55
C LEU A 749 0.47 -44.35 -13.44
N ILE A 750 1.73 -43.99 -13.20
CA ILE A 750 2.16 -43.07 -12.16
C ILE A 750 1.83 -41.64 -12.56
N LEU A 751 2.20 -41.21 -13.76
CA LEU A 751 1.91 -39.85 -14.25
C LEU A 751 0.42 -39.60 -14.40
N GLY A 752 -0.37 -40.59 -14.86
CA GLY A 752 -1.82 -40.51 -15.01
C GLY A 752 -2.53 -40.30 -13.66
N GLN A 753 -2.02 -40.91 -12.58
CA GLN A 753 -2.57 -40.70 -11.24
C GLN A 753 -2.27 -39.28 -10.75
N GLY A 754 -1.02 -38.79 -10.88
CA GLY A 754 -0.62 -37.43 -10.52
C GLY A 754 -1.40 -36.39 -11.33
N LEU A 755 -1.54 -36.63 -12.64
CA LEU A 755 -2.28 -35.74 -13.55
C LEU A 755 -3.75 -35.60 -13.17
N LYS A 756 -4.44 -36.71 -12.81
CA LYS A 756 -5.84 -36.67 -12.34
C LYS A 756 -6.00 -35.81 -11.11
N LEU A 757 -5.13 -35.95 -10.11
CA LEU A 757 -5.17 -35.14 -8.88
C LEU A 757 -4.92 -33.66 -9.19
N THR A 758 -3.96 -33.39 -10.06
CA THR A 758 -3.63 -32.02 -10.49
C THR A 758 -4.79 -31.38 -11.24
N LEU A 759 -5.41 -32.08 -12.20
CA LEU A 759 -6.54 -31.55 -12.95
C LEU A 759 -7.74 -31.23 -12.05
N LEU A 760 -8.05 -32.12 -11.08
CA LEU A 760 -9.12 -31.86 -10.10
C LEU A 760 -8.79 -30.65 -9.22
N GLY A 761 -7.56 -30.53 -8.72
CA GLY A 761 -7.12 -29.40 -7.92
C GLY A 761 -7.15 -28.09 -8.71
N VAL A 762 -6.67 -28.09 -9.94
CA VAL A 762 -6.73 -26.93 -10.85
C VAL A 762 -8.19 -26.52 -11.11
N ALA A 763 -9.09 -27.44 -11.41
CA ALA A 763 -10.50 -27.14 -11.65
C ALA A 763 -11.16 -26.50 -10.43
N ILE A 764 -10.92 -27.04 -9.22
CA ILE A 764 -11.43 -26.46 -7.96
C ILE A 764 -10.79 -25.09 -7.70
N GLY A 765 -9.48 -24.95 -7.94
CA GLY A 765 -8.77 -23.67 -7.77
C GLY A 765 -9.30 -22.59 -8.70
N LEU A 766 -9.57 -22.91 -9.98
CA LEU A 766 -10.17 -21.98 -10.93
C LEU A 766 -11.60 -21.58 -10.53
N THR A 767 -12.38 -22.52 -9.99
CA THR A 767 -13.72 -22.22 -9.44
C THR A 767 -13.60 -21.26 -8.24
N ALA A 768 -12.63 -21.47 -7.36
CA ALA A 768 -12.36 -20.57 -6.24
C ALA A 768 -11.95 -19.17 -6.71
N VAL A 769 -11.08 -19.07 -7.73
CA VAL A 769 -10.71 -17.79 -8.37
C VAL A 769 -11.95 -17.08 -8.89
N TRP A 770 -12.82 -17.80 -9.60
CA TRP A 770 -14.07 -17.22 -10.12
C TRP A 770 -14.98 -16.66 -9.01
N CYS A 771 -15.09 -17.34 -7.89
CA CYS A 771 -15.81 -16.84 -6.70
C CYS A 771 -15.15 -15.58 -6.09
N LEU A 772 -13.80 -15.47 -6.15
CA LEU A 772 -13.03 -14.38 -5.60
C LEU A 772 -12.88 -13.18 -6.57
N THR A 773 -13.38 -13.29 -7.81
CA THR A 773 -13.20 -12.24 -8.85
C THR A 773 -13.66 -10.87 -8.40
N ARG A 774 -14.78 -10.78 -7.64
CA ARG A 774 -15.29 -9.50 -7.12
C ARG A 774 -14.35 -8.81 -6.13
N LEU A 775 -13.62 -9.59 -5.32
CA LEU A 775 -12.64 -9.06 -4.38
C LEU A 775 -11.38 -8.59 -5.11
N LEU A 776 -10.94 -9.35 -6.11
CA LEU A 776 -9.75 -9.06 -6.90
C LEU A 776 -9.97 -7.90 -7.89
N ALA A 777 -11.16 -7.77 -8.47
CA ALA A 777 -11.46 -6.75 -9.47
C ALA A 777 -11.15 -5.30 -9.01
N ASN A 778 -11.31 -5.01 -7.71
CA ASN A 778 -11.02 -3.70 -7.14
C ASN A 778 -9.51 -3.44 -6.91
N LEU A 779 -8.67 -4.48 -7.06
CA LEU A 779 -7.22 -4.40 -6.89
C LEU A 779 -6.47 -4.42 -8.22
N LEU A 780 -7.18 -4.69 -9.33
CA LEU A 780 -6.60 -4.86 -10.66
C LEU A 780 -6.80 -3.60 -11.51
N PHE A 781 -5.75 -3.23 -12.21
CA PHE A 781 -5.75 -2.13 -13.18
C PHE A 781 -5.78 -2.67 -14.62
N GLY A 782 -6.80 -2.30 -15.39
CA GLY A 782 -6.88 -2.61 -16.82
C GLY A 782 -6.91 -4.10 -17.19
N VAL A 783 -7.01 -4.99 -16.20
CA VAL A 783 -7.05 -6.45 -16.37
C VAL A 783 -8.37 -6.98 -15.85
N SER A 784 -9.01 -7.84 -16.63
CA SER A 784 -10.17 -8.58 -16.11
C SER A 784 -9.70 -9.60 -15.07
N ALA A 785 -10.43 -9.73 -13.96
CA ALA A 785 -10.17 -10.78 -12.98
C ALA A 785 -10.32 -12.21 -13.56
N THR A 786 -10.89 -12.31 -14.75
CA THR A 786 -11.07 -13.56 -15.52
C THR A 786 -10.26 -13.56 -16.82
N ASP A 787 -9.10 -12.88 -16.87
CA ASP A 787 -8.27 -12.80 -18.07
C ASP A 787 -7.87 -14.19 -18.57
N PRO A 788 -8.32 -14.63 -19.76
CA PRO A 788 -8.10 -16.00 -20.21
C PRO A 788 -6.62 -16.32 -20.45
N ALA A 789 -5.86 -15.33 -20.92
CA ALA A 789 -4.44 -15.53 -21.22
C ALA A 789 -3.64 -15.84 -19.95
N THR A 790 -3.90 -15.10 -18.86
CA THR A 790 -3.28 -15.34 -17.57
C THR A 790 -3.71 -16.69 -16.99
N ILE A 791 -5.00 -17.02 -17.03
CA ILE A 791 -5.53 -18.29 -16.49
C ILE A 791 -4.90 -19.47 -17.23
N VAL A 792 -4.87 -19.45 -18.57
CA VAL A 792 -4.30 -20.53 -19.38
C VAL A 792 -2.80 -20.67 -19.16
N SER A 793 -2.04 -19.58 -19.22
CA SER A 793 -0.59 -19.61 -19.04
C SER A 793 -0.19 -20.16 -17.66
N ILE A 794 -0.89 -19.75 -16.61
CA ILE A 794 -0.65 -20.22 -15.24
C ILE A 794 -1.06 -21.69 -15.08
N SER A 795 -2.17 -22.10 -15.67
CA SER A 795 -2.60 -23.50 -15.64
C SER A 795 -1.60 -24.41 -16.34
N LEU A 796 -1.04 -23.99 -17.47
CA LEU A 796 0.02 -24.71 -18.19
C LEU A 796 1.32 -24.76 -17.39
N LEU A 797 1.72 -23.66 -16.79
CA LEU A 797 2.89 -23.61 -15.89
C LEU A 797 2.73 -24.61 -14.73
N PHE A 798 1.58 -24.56 -14.06
CA PHE A 798 1.30 -25.46 -12.93
C PHE A 798 1.31 -26.92 -13.35
N MET A 799 0.68 -27.23 -14.49
CA MET A 799 0.66 -28.58 -15.06
C MET A 799 2.08 -29.07 -15.39
N GLY A 800 2.93 -28.22 -15.98
CA GLY A 800 4.32 -28.54 -16.27
C GLY A 800 5.13 -28.86 -15.00
N VAL A 801 4.98 -28.03 -13.97
CA VAL A 801 5.65 -28.24 -12.67
C VAL A 801 5.15 -29.53 -12.00
N ALA A 802 3.83 -29.79 -12.03
CA ALA A 802 3.25 -31.01 -11.48
C ALA A 802 3.74 -32.27 -12.20
N LEU A 803 3.84 -32.23 -13.52
CA LEU A 803 4.43 -33.34 -14.31
C LEU A 803 5.89 -33.58 -13.94
N LEU A 804 6.69 -32.54 -13.79
CA LEU A 804 8.08 -32.65 -13.34
C LEU A 804 8.17 -33.23 -11.93
N ALA A 805 7.32 -32.81 -11.00
CA ALA A 805 7.25 -33.35 -9.65
C ALA A 805 6.90 -34.85 -9.63
N CYS A 806 6.05 -35.32 -10.54
CA CYS A 806 5.69 -36.74 -10.69
C CYS A 806 6.77 -37.58 -11.42
N LEU A 807 7.52 -36.97 -12.32
CA LEU A 807 8.50 -37.66 -13.16
C LEU A 807 9.69 -38.20 -12.35
N LEU A 808 10.14 -37.45 -11.32
CA LEU A 808 11.27 -37.88 -10.49
C LEU A 808 10.98 -39.19 -9.71
N PRO A 809 9.85 -39.37 -9.00
CA PRO A 809 9.48 -40.64 -8.39
C PRO A 809 9.27 -41.75 -9.41
N ALA A 810 8.65 -41.41 -10.55
CA ALA A 810 8.39 -42.39 -11.61
C ALA A 810 9.70 -42.96 -12.21
N ARG A 811 10.72 -42.11 -12.44
CA ARG A 811 12.05 -42.57 -12.89
C ARG A 811 12.72 -43.46 -11.84
N ARG A 812 12.61 -43.16 -10.55
CA ARG A 812 13.14 -44.00 -9.47
C ARG A 812 12.45 -45.37 -9.44
N ALA A 813 11.13 -45.42 -9.70
CA ALA A 813 10.40 -46.68 -9.80
C ALA A 813 10.91 -47.57 -10.92
N LEU A 814 11.35 -47.01 -12.06
CA LEU A 814 11.88 -47.76 -13.20
C LEU A 814 13.33 -48.25 -13.00
N ALA A 815 14.05 -47.68 -12.06
CA ALA A 815 15.42 -48.06 -11.72
C ALA A 815 15.48 -49.18 -10.66
N VAL A 816 14.36 -49.70 -10.17
CA VAL A 816 14.30 -50.79 -9.20
C VAL A 816 14.60 -52.09 -9.90
N ASP A 817 15.60 -52.82 -9.39
CA ASP A 817 15.95 -54.18 -9.85
C ASP A 817 14.83 -55.13 -9.43
N PRO A 818 14.18 -55.87 -10.39
CA PRO A 818 13.11 -56.81 -10.11
C PRO A 818 13.50 -57.89 -9.11
N ILE A 819 14.78 -58.31 -9.14
CA ILE A 819 15.30 -59.37 -8.26
C ILE A 819 15.41 -58.88 -6.82
N GLN A 820 15.86 -57.64 -6.64
CA GLN A 820 15.92 -57.03 -5.31
C GLN A 820 14.53 -56.70 -4.76
N ALA A 821 13.56 -56.28 -5.61
CA ALA A 821 12.20 -56.01 -5.20
C ALA A 821 11.45 -57.26 -4.71
N LEU A 822 11.81 -58.45 -5.19
CA LEU A 822 11.22 -59.73 -4.78
C LEU A 822 12.00 -60.40 -3.61
N ARG A 823 13.26 -59.97 -3.34
CA ARG A 823 14.11 -60.46 -2.24
C ARG A 823 13.90 -59.75 -0.89
N THR A 824 13.20 -58.65 -0.87
CA THR A 824 12.88 -57.87 0.35
C THR A 824 11.63 -58.37 1.09
N GLU A 825 11.20 -59.61 0.80
CA GLU A 825 10.30 -60.39 1.63
C GLU A 825 11.17 -61.15 2.71
#